data_4e135dab70838dc9e0363eb3edc8be86
#
_entry.id   4e135dab70838dc9e0363eb3edc8be86
#
_cell.length_a   1.000
_cell.length_b   1.000
_cell.length_c   1.000
_cell.angle_alpha   90.00
_cell.angle_beta   90.00
_cell.angle_gamma   90.00
#
_symmetry.space_group_name_H-M   'P 1'
#
loop_
_entity.id
_entity.type
_entity.pdbx_description
1 polymer ?
#
loop_
_entity_poly.entity_id
_entity_poly.type
_entity_poly.pdbx_seq_one_letter_code
_entity_poly.pdbx_strand_id
1 'polypeptide(L)'
;MIRSVCGYCGVGCGLEFEENKLVGDVVYPTNEGILCSKGVSELISIQTPSRLLRPLSRETLNEEFKISTWSSTINKIATKIAITPKEKIGFYLSGQLLTEDYYVANKLMKGFIGTNNVDTNSRTCMASAVVAYKKSIGIDYVPVRMNDIFDANLLILVGANTAEAHVVFHNRIKVAKKQGLKIIVIDPRFTDTAKIADLHLPIKPGSDIDFFNLVSKRIIDEGLVDEKFVEEKVNNYDLLKNKFKRIPVTKMLKRTGLSPEQFETFWEMYKENQNIITAWTMGINQSSQGVDKNLSIINTHLLTGKIFTKGNGPFSLTGQPNAMGGREVGGLSTMLAVHLGFEKESIKKVNEFWKTTKVSSIPGLTATQMLEVNLEVLIICHTDPIYHLPNRNKMEELMKKIPFVVEINAYENSETAKFAHIRLPAAPWGEKEGTQTNLDRTITKQEKLTRISIDCKPDWEIFQLIGQKLGHKEAFNFSSPKEIFEEYQEMTKLNPHLNIYETSYDSLSSKPFVWGEKIREDREFFTKDKKANLFFVENKLLSEKTNLKYPLTLLTGRTRDQWHSGTKTNLPRTLLKYKELNFCEIHPINAKQFGIKDGDKIKISSIRGEIESKAILTEDIRVDTIFIPVSNRNINYLTHDLYDRDSMQPDYNHSAVKIEKI
;
A
#
# COMPACT_ATOMS: atom_id res chain seq x y z
N MET A 1 4.07 -22.69 -23.25
CA MET A 1 3.58 -21.36 -22.76
C MET A 1 2.99 -21.53 -21.36
N ILE A 2 3.45 -20.77 -20.36
CA ILE A 2 2.93 -20.74 -18.98
C ILE A 2 2.30 -19.37 -18.78
N ARG A 3 1.03 -19.31 -18.37
CA ARG A 3 0.36 -18.07 -17.97
C ARG A 3 0.57 -17.82 -16.48
N SER A 4 0.83 -16.57 -16.11
CA SER A 4 1.05 -16.18 -14.73
C SER A 4 0.68 -14.70 -14.53
N VAL A 5 0.97 -14.15 -13.36
CA VAL A 5 0.71 -12.75 -13.02
C VAL A 5 1.99 -12.05 -12.56
N CYS A 6 2.15 -10.80 -12.94
CA CYS A 6 3.30 -9.97 -12.54
C CYS A 6 3.32 -9.72 -11.02
N GLY A 7 4.46 -9.91 -10.40
CA GLY A 7 4.67 -9.75 -8.95
C GLY A 7 5.21 -8.36 -8.52
N TYR A 8 5.04 -7.30 -9.34
CA TYR A 8 5.51 -5.96 -8.98
C TYR A 8 4.45 -5.11 -8.29
N CYS A 9 3.39 -4.75 -8.99
CA CYS A 9 2.44 -3.75 -8.47
C CYS A 9 0.99 -4.25 -8.48
N GLY A 10 0.13 -3.49 -7.78
CA GLY A 10 -1.29 -3.81 -7.61
C GLY A 10 -2.13 -3.82 -8.89
N VAL A 11 -1.59 -3.44 -10.04
CA VAL A 11 -2.30 -3.59 -11.33
C VAL A 11 -2.56 -5.07 -11.63
N GLY A 12 -1.63 -5.98 -11.24
CA GLY A 12 -1.81 -7.42 -11.42
C GLY A 12 -1.89 -7.80 -12.89
N CYS A 13 -0.89 -7.40 -13.71
CA CYS A 13 -0.85 -7.68 -15.13
C CYS A 13 -0.67 -9.18 -15.41
N GLY A 14 -1.51 -9.75 -16.26
CA GLY A 14 -1.30 -11.08 -16.80
C GLY A 14 -0.08 -11.13 -17.73
N LEU A 15 0.67 -12.19 -17.63
CA LEU A 15 1.85 -12.42 -18.44
C LEU A 15 1.94 -13.88 -18.91
N GLU A 16 2.66 -14.07 -20.00
CA GLU A 16 2.99 -15.38 -20.58
C GLU A 16 4.51 -15.55 -20.55
N PHE A 17 4.92 -16.74 -20.14
CA PHE A 17 6.32 -17.16 -20.16
C PHE A 17 6.54 -18.21 -21.23
N GLU A 18 7.40 -17.90 -22.20
CA GLU A 18 7.77 -18.78 -23.29
C GLU A 18 9.18 -18.45 -23.76
N GLU A 19 9.96 -19.48 -24.12
CA GLU A 19 11.34 -19.32 -24.62
C GLU A 19 12.23 -18.42 -23.75
N ASN A 20 12.09 -18.52 -22.43
CA ASN A 20 12.82 -17.70 -21.46
C ASN A 20 12.57 -16.18 -21.59
N LYS A 21 11.38 -15.79 -22.05
CA LYS A 21 10.92 -14.39 -22.16
C LYS A 21 9.58 -14.21 -21.47
N LEU A 22 9.34 -12.99 -20.99
CA LEU A 22 8.04 -12.55 -20.47
C LEU A 22 7.39 -11.62 -21.50
N VAL A 23 6.16 -11.92 -21.87
CA VAL A 23 5.30 -11.06 -22.69
C VAL A 23 3.97 -10.83 -21.96
N GLY A 24 3.23 -9.80 -22.34
CA GLY A 24 1.90 -9.57 -21.78
C GLY A 24 0.90 -10.55 -22.33
N ASP A 25 0.03 -11.09 -21.48
CA ASP A 25 -1.08 -11.95 -21.90
C ASP A 25 -2.16 -11.10 -22.59
N VAL A 26 -2.35 -11.32 -23.87
CA VAL A 26 -3.26 -10.52 -24.73
C VAL A 26 -4.73 -10.71 -24.39
N VAL A 27 -5.11 -11.83 -23.78
CA VAL A 27 -6.50 -12.10 -23.39
C VAL A 27 -6.77 -11.73 -21.93
N TYR A 28 -5.75 -11.29 -21.17
CA TYR A 28 -5.92 -10.97 -19.78
C TYR A 28 -6.57 -9.59 -19.63
N PRO A 29 -7.72 -9.47 -18.90
CA PRO A 29 -8.57 -8.29 -18.93
C PRO A 29 -7.95 -7.04 -18.31
N THR A 30 -6.92 -7.19 -17.48
CA THR A 30 -6.28 -6.07 -16.79
C THR A 30 -5.34 -5.28 -17.71
N ASN A 31 -4.57 -5.95 -18.55
CA ASN A 31 -3.49 -5.33 -19.31
C ASN A 31 -3.52 -5.58 -20.83
N GLU A 32 -4.33 -6.52 -21.32
CA GLU A 32 -4.55 -6.77 -22.75
C GLU A 32 -3.23 -6.82 -23.55
N GLY A 33 -2.26 -7.58 -23.06
CA GLY A 33 -0.94 -7.75 -23.67
C GLY A 33 0.10 -6.67 -23.32
N ILE A 34 -0.27 -5.61 -22.63
CA ILE A 34 0.67 -4.52 -22.27
C ILE A 34 1.43 -4.86 -21.00
N LEU A 35 2.76 -4.79 -21.04
CA LEU A 35 3.62 -4.82 -19.86
C LEU A 35 4.46 -3.54 -19.77
N CYS A 36 4.80 -3.15 -18.54
CA CYS A 36 5.78 -2.08 -18.30
C CYS A 36 7.22 -2.64 -18.23
N SER A 37 8.21 -1.75 -18.26
CA SER A 37 9.64 -2.08 -18.16
C SER A 37 9.97 -3.00 -16.97
N LYS A 38 9.33 -2.79 -15.80
CA LYS A 38 9.51 -3.64 -14.62
C LYS A 38 9.02 -5.08 -14.88
N GLY A 39 7.80 -5.24 -15.39
CA GLY A 39 7.21 -6.55 -15.66
C GLY A 39 8.03 -7.37 -16.65
N VAL A 40 8.46 -6.76 -17.75
CA VAL A 40 9.33 -7.42 -18.75
C VAL A 40 10.67 -7.86 -18.16
N SER A 41 11.19 -7.11 -17.17
CA SER A 41 12.49 -7.39 -16.54
C SER A 41 12.42 -8.36 -15.36
N GLU A 42 11.25 -8.89 -14.99
CA GLU A 42 11.07 -9.61 -13.72
C GLU A 42 11.85 -10.93 -13.65
N LEU A 43 12.11 -11.60 -14.77
CA LEU A 43 12.94 -12.81 -14.83
C LEU A 43 14.36 -12.60 -14.27
N ILE A 44 14.93 -11.40 -14.43
CA ILE A 44 16.26 -11.09 -13.93
C ILE A 44 16.32 -11.24 -12.39
N SER A 45 15.21 -11.03 -11.71
CA SER A 45 15.12 -11.19 -10.27
C SER A 45 15.30 -12.64 -9.79
N ILE A 46 15.03 -13.62 -10.66
CA ILE A 46 15.22 -15.04 -10.35
C ILE A 46 16.68 -15.45 -10.58
N GLN A 47 17.30 -14.91 -11.63
CA GLN A 47 18.61 -15.32 -12.15
C GLN A 47 19.78 -14.53 -11.55
N THR A 48 19.53 -13.64 -10.61
CA THR A 48 20.56 -12.77 -10.03
C THR A 48 21.51 -13.52 -9.08
N PRO A 49 22.81 -13.19 -9.04
CA PRO A 49 23.74 -13.71 -8.05
C PRO A 49 23.47 -13.20 -6.63
N SER A 50 22.63 -12.15 -6.46
CA SER A 50 22.28 -11.58 -5.15
C SER A 50 21.19 -12.39 -4.41
N ARG A 51 20.96 -13.65 -4.79
CA ARG A 51 20.01 -14.55 -4.14
C ARG A 51 20.56 -15.04 -2.80
N LEU A 52 19.72 -14.97 -1.76
CA LEU A 52 19.95 -15.71 -0.53
C LEU A 52 19.57 -17.17 -0.79
N LEU A 53 20.54 -18.09 -0.77
CA LEU A 53 20.34 -19.48 -1.18
C LEU A 53 20.47 -20.49 -0.04
N ARG A 54 20.96 -20.10 1.14
CA ARG A 54 21.15 -20.97 2.28
C ARG A 54 20.73 -20.30 3.58
N PRO A 55 20.23 -21.05 4.57
CA PRO A 55 20.02 -20.52 5.90
C PRO A 55 21.33 -20.01 6.50
N LEU A 56 21.28 -18.82 7.08
CA LEU A 56 22.41 -18.18 7.74
C LEU A 56 22.06 -17.90 9.20
N SER A 57 23.01 -18.02 10.12
CA SER A 57 22.81 -17.70 11.53
C SER A 57 24.05 -17.08 12.16
N ARG A 58 23.86 -16.26 13.19
CA ARG A 58 24.87 -15.75 14.12
C ARG A 58 24.28 -15.63 15.51
N GLU A 59 25.12 -15.62 16.54
CA GLU A 59 24.65 -15.50 17.94
C GLU A 59 24.47 -14.04 18.34
N THR A 60 25.36 -13.15 17.89
CA THR A 60 25.31 -11.72 18.19
C THR A 60 25.43 -10.89 16.90
N LEU A 61 25.00 -9.64 16.97
CA LEU A 61 25.05 -8.72 15.81
C LEU A 61 26.50 -8.37 15.38
N ASN A 62 27.47 -8.59 16.24
CA ASN A 62 28.89 -8.32 15.95
C ASN A 62 29.60 -9.49 15.25
N GLU A 63 28.95 -10.63 15.14
CA GLU A 63 29.50 -11.80 14.46
C GLU A 63 29.12 -11.81 12.98
N GLU A 64 29.95 -12.42 12.16
CA GLU A 64 29.64 -12.72 10.78
C GLU A 64 28.62 -13.89 10.70
N PHE A 65 27.79 -13.85 9.67
CA PHE A 65 26.86 -14.93 9.40
C PHE A 65 27.61 -16.23 9.04
N LYS A 66 27.17 -17.33 9.63
CA LYS A 66 27.62 -18.69 9.29
C LYS A 66 26.50 -19.43 8.59
N ILE A 67 26.86 -20.27 7.62
CA ILE A 67 25.93 -21.19 6.98
C ILE A 67 25.36 -22.14 8.04
N SER A 68 24.06 -22.33 8.03
CA SER A 68 23.32 -23.17 8.95
C SER A 68 22.41 -24.16 8.19
N THR A 69 21.69 -25.02 8.90
CA THR A 69 20.72 -25.93 8.33
C THR A 69 19.29 -25.45 8.64
N TRP A 70 18.33 -25.86 7.83
CA TRP A 70 16.90 -25.62 8.10
C TRP A 70 16.50 -26.16 9.47
N SER A 71 16.89 -27.39 9.81
CA SER A 71 16.55 -27.99 11.10
C SER A 71 17.09 -27.17 12.28
N SER A 72 18.35 -26.72 12.22
CA SER A 72 18.96 -25.93 13.29
C SER A 72 18.26 -24.56 13.43
N THR A 73 18.05 -23.85 12.32
CA THR A 73 17.44 -22.51 12.35
C THR A 73 15.99 -22.56 12.80
N ILE A 74 15.17 -23.49 12.30
CA ILE A 74 13.77 -23.67 12.72
C ILE A 74 13.69 -24.07 14.21
N ASN A 75 14.58 -24.96 14.69
CA ASN A 75 14.66 -25.29 16.12
C ASN A 75 14.92 -24.03 16.95
N LYS A 76 15.91 -23.22 16.57
CA LYS A 76 16.27 -22.00 17.31
C LYS A 76 15.12 -21.00 17.34
N ILE A 77 14.43 -20.80 16.20
CA ILE A 77 13.25 -19.91 16.10
C ILE A 77 12.11 -20.42 16.98
N ALA A 78 11.74 -21.69 16.86
CA ALA A 78 10.63 -22.27 17.63
C ALA A 78 10.92 -22.24 19.13
N THR A 79 12.16 -22.54 19.55
CA THR A 79 12.57 -22.46 20.97
C THR A 79 12.42 -21.03 21.51
N LYS A 80 12.87 -20.02 20.74
CA LYS A 80 12.74 -18.61 21.14
C LYS A 80 11.27 -18.20 21.25
N ILE A 81 10.43 -18.57 20.28
CA ILE A 81 8.99 -18.31 20.34
C ILE A 81 8.36 -18.99 21.56
N ALA A 82 8.68 -20.25 21.84
CA ALA A 82 8.06 -21.03 22.92
C ALA A 82 8.33 -20.44 24.32
N ILE A 83 9.50 -19.83 24.53
CA ILE A 83 9.89 -19.25 25.84
C ILE A 83 9.56 -17.78 25.98
N THR A 84 9.17 -17.10 24.89
CA THR A 84 8.88 -15.66 24.88
C THR A 84 7.39 -15.41 25.14
N PRO A 85 7.02 -14.47 26.02
CA PRO A 85 5.64 -14.04 26.17
C PRO A 85 5.04 -13.61 24.81
N LYS A 86 3.85 -14.11 24.50
CA LYS A 86 3.23 -13.96 23.18
C LYS A 86 3.07 -12.48 22.73
N GLU A 87 2.83 -11.58 23.67
CA GLU A 87 2.72 -10.14 23.43
C GLU A 87 4.05 -9.47 23.03
N LYS A 88 5.17 -10.16 23.25
CA LYS A 88 6.52 -9.72 22.85
C LYS A 88 7.04 -10.38 21.57
N ILE A 89 6.16 -11.08 20.86
CA ILE A 89 6.45 -11.68 19.55
C ILE A 89 5.72 -10.90 18.47
N GLY A 90 6.41 -10.57 17.38
CA GLY A 90 5.83 -9.87 16.24
C GLY A 90 6.25 -10.45 14.88
N PHE A 91 5.33 -10.39 13.90
CA PHE A 91 5.60 -10.72 12.50
C PHE A 91 5.34 -9.47 11.65
N TYR A 92 6.35 -9.07 10.87
CA TYR A 92 6.22 -7.99 9.90
C TYR A 92 6.35 -8.54 8.48
N LEU A 93 5.22 -8.64 7.79
CA LEU A 93 5.08 -9.27 6.49
C LEU A 93 5.08 -8.23 5.34
N SER A 94 5.26 -8.71 4.12
CA SER A 94 5.30 -7.90 2.91
C SER A 94 4.01 -7.97 2.11
N GLY A 95 3.65 -6.89 1.40
CA GLY A 95 2.61 -6.89 0.35
C GLY A 95 2.99 -7.65 -0.92
N GLN A 96 4.15 -8.29 -0.95
CA GLN A 96 4.65 -9.12 -2.06
C GLN A 96 4.40 -10.62 -1.85
N LEU A 97 3.90 -11.03 -0.67
CA LEU A 97 3.56 -12.41 -0.37
C LEU A 97 2.31 -12.86 -1.13
N LEU A 98 2.21 -14.17 -1.39
CA LEU A 98 0.99 -14.78 -1.91
C LEU A 98 -0.06 -14.92 -0.81
N THR A 99 -1.31 -15.11 -1.19
CA THR A 99 -2.44 -15.24 -0.24
C THR A 99 -2.21 -16.41 0.72
N GLU A 100 -1.68 -17.51 0.22
CA GLU A 100 -1.34 -18.72 0.98
C GLU A 100 -0.25 -18.46 2.02
N ASP A 101 0.77 -17.66 1.66
CA ASP A 101 1.85 -17.26 2.58
C ASP A 101 1.27 -16.46 3.76
N TYR A 102 0.40 -15.47 3.46
CA TYR A 102 -0.30 -14.69 4.48
C TYR A 102 -1.21 -15.55 5.36
N TYR A 103 -1.92 -16.50 4.74
CA TYR A 103 -2.86 -17.34 5.46
C TYR A 103 -2.15 -18.18 6.52
N VAL A 104 -1.07 -18.87 6.15
CA VAL A 104 -0.31 -19.71 7.08
C VAL A 104 0.34 -18.86 8.19
N ALA A 105 0.91 -17.70 7.84
CA ALA A 105 1.48 -16.77 8.82
C ALA A 105 0.41 -16.25 9.81
N ASN A 106 -0.76 -15.84 9.30
CA ASN A 106 -1.86 -15.33 10.11
C ASN A 106 -2.43 -16.42 11.06
N LYS A 107 -2.66 -17.64 10.52
CA LYS A 107 -3.07 -18.81 11.29
C LYS A 107 -2.08 -19.12 12.40
N LEU A 108 -0.78 -19.13 12.08
CA LEU A 108 0.29 -19.40 13.07
C LEU A 108 0.27 -18.35 14.20
N MET A 109 0.32 -17.07 13.85
CA MET A 109 0.41 -16.02 14.85
C MET A 109 -0.84 -15.90 15.71
N LYS A 110 -2.01 -15.74 15.05
CA LYS A 110 -3.27 -15.46 15.77
C LYS A 110 -3.89 -16.71 16.37
N GLY A 111 -3.84 -17.82 15.63
CA GLY A 111 -4.47 -19.07 16.04
C GLY A 111 -3.66 -19.90 17.02
N PHE A 112 -2.34 -19.96 16.86
CA PHE A 112 -1.52 -20.95 17.56
C PHE A 112 -0.47 -20.35 18.50
N ILE A 113 0.15 -19.22 18.18
CA ILE A 113 0.94 -18.43 19.14
C ILE A 113 0.00 -17.63 20.04
N GLY A 114 -1.10 -17.12 19.50
CA GLY A 114 -2.16 -16.44 20.26
C GLY A 114 -1.90 -14.94 20.43
N THR A 115 -1.20 -14.31 19.49
CA THR A 115 -1.00 -12.86 19.44
C THR A 115 -1.43 -12.28 18.09
N ASN A 116 -2.01 -11.08 18.10
CA ASN A 116 -2.39 -10.36 16.89
C ASN A 116 -1.28 -9.41 16.37
N ASN A 117 -0.05 -9.53 16.90
CA ASN A 117 1.10 -8.74 16.45
C ASN A 117 1.63 -9.25 15.10
N VAL A 118 0.77 -9.24 14.09
CA VAL A 118 1.10 -9.50 12.70
C VAL A 118 0.63 -8.34 11.86
N ASP A 119 1.54 -7.66 11.17
CA ASP A 119 1.23 -6.51 10.32
C ASP A 119 2.00 -6.58 9.01
N THR A 120 1.61 -5.76 8.04
CA THR A 120 2.16 -5.82 6.69
C THR A 120 2.50 -4.43 6.17
N ASN A 121 3.19 -4.37 5.02
CA ASN A 121 3.46 -3.12 4.31
C ASN A 121 2.19 -2.36 3.89
N SER A 122 1.00 -2.98 3.94
CA SER A 122 -0.26 -2.27 3.78
C SER A 122 -0.43 -1.16 4.81
N ARG A 123 0.19 -1.33 6.00
CA ARG A 123 0.25 -0.28 7.05
C ARG A 123 0.91 1.00 6.57
N THR A 124 1.98 0.91 5.82
CA THR A 124 2.72 2.06 5.29
C THR A 124 2.23 2.51 3.91
N CYS A 125 1.20 1.85 3.35
CA CYS A 125 0.71 2.05 1.99
C CYS A 125 -0.75 2.52 1.96
N MET A 126 -1.71 1.68 2.40
CA MET A 126 -3.14 1.86 2.17
C MET A 126 -3.99 1.88 3.46
N ALA A 127 -3.38 1.78 4.64
CA ALA A 127 -4.12 1.65 5.90
C ALA A 127 -5.13 2.78 6.14
N SER A 128 -4.82 4.00 5.70
CA SER A 128 -5.74 5.15 5.80
C SER A 128 -7.01 4.95 4.96
N ALA A 129 -6.88 4.45 3.73
CA ALA A 129 -8.03 4.12 2.90
C ALA A 129 -8.85 2.97 3.49
N VAL A 130 -8.18 1.91 4.00
CA VAL A 130 -8.84 0.78 4.68
C VAL A 130 -9.72 1.25 5.83
N VAL A 131 -9.17 2.10 6.71
CA VAL A 131 -9.91 2.63 7.87
C VAL A 131 -11.05 3.54 7.42
N ALA A 132 -10.83 4.38 6.41
CA ALA A 132 -11.86 5.28 5.90
C ALA A 132 -13.03 4.50 5.27
N TYR A 133 -12.77 3.48 4.45
CA TYR A 133 -13.82 2.61 3.92
C TYR A 133 -14.58 1.88 5.03
N LYS A 134 -13.88 1.31 6.00
CA LYS A 134 -14.53 0.66 7.16
C LYS A 134 -15.41 1.61 7.95
N LYS A 135 -14.98 2.85 8.18
CA LYS A 135 -15.78 3.88 8.86
C LYS A 135 -16.99 4.29 8.03
N SER A 136 -16.81 4.51 6.73
CA SER A 136 -17.85 5.07 5.86
C SER A 136 -18.82 4.01 5.35
N ILE A 137 -18.33 2.92 4.76
CA ILE A 137 -19.13 1.89 4.10
C ILE A 137 -19.18 0.54 4.85
N GLY A 138 -18.47 0.43 5.98
CA GLY A 138 -18.51 -0.72 6.89
C GLY A 138 -17.52 -1.84 6.60
N ILE A 139 -16.82 -1.81 5.46
CA ILE A 139 -15.87 -2.87 5.04
C ILE A 139 -14.68 -2.27 4.28
N ASP A 140 -13.54 -2.98 4.28
CA ASP A 140 -12.41 -2.71 3.38
C ASP A 140 -12.75 -3.23 1.96
N TYR A 141 -13.38 -2.39 1.16
CA TYR A 141 -13.84 -2.72 -0.17
C TYR A 141 -13.61 -1.54 -1.12
N VAL A 142 -12.99 -1.80 -2.26
CA VAL A 142 -12.76 -0.79 -3.30
C VAL A 142 -13.95 -0.81 -4.27
N PRO A 143 -14.77 0.25 -4.35
CA PRO A 143 -16.00 0.25 -5.13
C PRO A 143 -15.82 0.17 -6.64
N VAL A 144 -14.67 0.62 -7.16
CA VAL A 144 -14.40 0.81 -8.59
C VAL A 144 -13.56 -0.35 -9.14
N ARG A 145 -13.85 -0.76 -10.39
CA ARG A 145 -13.04 -1.66 -11.19
C ARG A 145 -12.12 -0.85 -12.13
N MET A 146 -10.95 -1.39 -12.46
CA MET A 146 -10.06 -0.69 -13.41
C MET A 146 -10.72 -0.38 -14.75
N ASN A 147 -11.61 -1.25 -15.21
CA ASN A 147 -12.30 -1.05 -16.47
C ASN A 147 -13.43 0.00 -16.40
N ASP A 148 -13.88 0.39 -15.21
CA ASP A 148 -14.89 1.44 -15.04
C ASP A 148 -14.42 2.81 -15.60
N ILE A 149 -13.11 2.99 -15.83
CA ILE A 149 -12.60 4.22 -16.49
C ILE A 149 -13.13 4.42 -17.92
N PHE A 150 -13.58 3.35 -18.58
CA PHE A 150 -14.18 3.43 -19.92
C PHE A 150 -15.67 3.81 -19.89
N ASP A 151 -16.31 3.70 -18.72
CA ASP A 151 -17.68 4.13 -18.48
C ASP A 151 -17.73 5.51 -17.77
N ALA A 152 -16.59 6.05 -17.34
CA ALA A 152 -16.48 7.35 -16.68
C ALA A 152 -16.42 8.49 -17.70
N ASN A 153 -17.01 9.65 -17.33
CA ASN A 153 -16.85 10.90 -18.09
C ASN A 153 -15.68 11.73 -17.53
N LEU A 154 -15.44 11.63 -16.22
CA LEU A 154 -14.39 12.37 -15.52
C LEU A 154 -13.61 11.46 -14.58
N LEU A 155 -12.28 11.48 -14.72
CA LEU A 155 -11.35 10.88 -13.79
C LEU A 155 -10.57 11.98 -13.04
N ILE A 156 -10.70 12.00 -11.72
CA ILE A 156 -9.94 12.90 -10.85
C ILE A 156 -8.83 12.09 -10.19
N LEU A 157 -7.56 12.40 -10.48
CA LEU A 157 -6.38 11.76 -9.90
C LEU A 157 -5.80 12.67 -8.81
N VAL A 158 -5.76 12.18 -7.56
CA VAL A 158 -5.36 12.97 -6.39
C VAL A 158 -4.14 12.37 -5.72
N GLY A 159 -3.01 13.08 -5.68
CA GLY A 159 -1.78 12.58 -5.11
C GLY A 159 -1.40 11.20 -5.68
N ALA A 160 -1.59 11.03 -7.00
CA ALA A 160 -1.52 9.76 -7.70
C ALA A 160 -0.75 9.90 -9.02
N ASN A 161 0.57 9.71 -8.98
CA ASN A 161 1.38 9.68 -10.20
C ASN A 161 1.33 8.30 -10.86
N THR A 162 0.24 8.02 -11.59
CA THR A 162 -0.01 6.72 -12.25
C THR A 162 1.02 6.42 -13.34
N ALA A 163 1.57 7.42 -14.00
CA ALA A 163 2.64 7.27 -15.00
C ALA A 163 3.91 6.62 -14.41
N GLU A 164 4.15 6.82 -13.12
CA GLU A 164 5.32 6.29 -12.41
C GLU A 164 4.96 5.02 -11.62
N ALA A 165 3.83 5.00 -10.90
CA ALA A 165 3.49 3.94 -9.96
C ALA A 165 2.68 2.80 -10.58
N HIS A 166 1.74 3.09 -11.49
CA HIS A 166 0.80 2.13 -12.08
C HIS A 166 0.80 2.25 -13.62
N VAL A 167 1.98 2.05 -14.24
CA VAL A 167 2.27 2.39 -15.64
C VAL A 167 1.26 1.77 -16.63
N VAL A 168 0.89 0.52 -16.45
CA VAL A 168 -0.08 -0.14 -17.36
C VAL A 168 -1.48 0.47 -17.19
N PHE A 169 -1.92 0.74 -15.96
CA PHE A 169 -3.17 1.45 -15.72
C PHE A 169 -3.14 2.88 -16.30
N HIS A 170 -2.02 3.58 -16.21
CA HIS A 170 -1.84 4.89 -16.86
C HIS A 170 -2.00 4.79 -18.39
N ASN A 171 -1.48 3.75 -19.01
CA ASN A 171 -1.67 3.53 -20.45
C ASN A 171 -3.15 3.29 -20.80
N ARG A 172 -3.89 2.56 -19.96
CA ARG A 172 -5.35 2.39 -20.14
C ARG A 172 -6.11 3.72 -19.97
N ILE A 173 -5.71 4.56 -19.01
CA ILE A 173 -6.26 5.94 -18.85
C ILE A 173 -6.04 6.74 -20.15
N LYS A 174 -4.87 6.63 -20.78
CA LYS A 174 -4.61 7.30 -22.08
C LYS A 174 -5.52 6.79 -23.20
N VAL A 175 -5.85 5.50 -23.20
CA VAL A 175 -6.82 4.94 -24.16
C VAL A 175 -8.22 5.48 -23.88
N ALA A 176 -8.67 5.47 -22.63
CA ALA A 176 -9.99 6.02 -22.24
C ALA A 176 -10.07 7.54 -22.55
N LYS A 177 -8.99 8.30 -22.36
CA LYS A 177 -8.94 9.72 -22.76
C LYS A 177 -9.19 9.91 -24.26
N LYS A 178 -8.61 9.07 -25.11
CA LYS A 178 -8.88 9.10 -26.57
C LYS A 178 -10.36 8.81 -26.91
N GLN A 179 -11.07 8.16 -25.99
CA GLN A 179 -12.50 7.84 -26.11
C GLN A 179 -13.39 8.90 -25.46
N GLY A 180 -12.82 10.00 -24.95
CA GLY A 180 -13.58 11.12 -24.42
C GLY A 180 -13.50 11.31 -22.89
N LEU A 181 -12.82 10.44 -22.14
CA LEU A 181 -12.60 10.63 -20.72
C LEU A 181 -11.87 11.95 -20.45
N LYS A 182 -12.43 12.80 -19.60
CA LYS A 182 -11.76 14.01 -19.09
C LYS A 182 -10.92 13.66 -17.87
N ILE A 183 -9.79 14.33 -17.70
CA ILE A 183 -8.84 14.04 -16.62
C ILE A 183 -8.49 15.33 -15.86
N ILE A 184 -8.70 15.29 -14.55
CA ILE A 184 -8.19 16.30 -13.62
C ILE A 184 -7.10 15.68 -12.76
N VAL A 185 -5.97 16.35 -12.61
CA VAL A 185 -4.89 15.94 -11.69
C VAL A 185 -4.74 16.98 -10.59
N ILE A 186 -4.82 16.52 -9.34
CA ILE A 186 -4.63 17.33 -8.13
C ILE A 186 -3.35 16.84 -7.47
N ASP A 187 -2.27 17.59 -7.65
CA ASP A 187 -0.93 17.24 -7.14
C ASP A 187 -0.10 18.52 -7.00
N PRO A 188 0.67 18.70 -5.93
CA PRO A 188 1.58 19.86 -5.79
C PRO A 188 2.60 19.99 -6.92
N ARG A 189 2.91 18.86 -7.60
CA ARG A 189 3.88 18.80 -8.70
C ARG A 189 3.18 18.59 -10.02
N PHE A 190 3.74 19.18 -11.10
CA PHE A 190 3.34 18.88 -12.47
C PHE A 190 4.01 17.58 -12.93
N THR A 191 3.43 16.46 -12.52
CA THR A 191 3.96 15.11 -12.75
C THR A 191 3.76 14.63 -14.19
N ASP A 192 4.40 13.51 -14.57
CA ASP A 192 4.14 12.86 -15.86
C ASP A 192 2.65 12.48 -16.05
N THR A 193 1.94 12.24 -14.94
CA THR A 193 0.48 12.05 -14.97
C THR A 193 -0.25 13.37 -15.29
N ALA A 194 0.22 14.50 -14.77
CA ALA A 194 -0.38 15.80 -15.05
C ALA A 194 -0.23 16.22 -16.53
N LYS A 195 0.78 15.73 -17.25
CA LYS A 195 0.97 16.01 -18.68
C LYS A 195 -0.17 15.53 -19.57
N ILE A 196 -0.97 14.56 -19.14
CA ILE A 196 -2.15 14.10 -19.88
C ILE A 196 -3.46 14.67 -19.34
N ALA A 197 -3.43 15.50 -18.29
CA ALA A 197 -4.62 16.09 -17.71
C ALA A 197 -5.24 17.18 -18.61
N ASP A 198 -6.55 17.35 -18.53
CA ASP A 198 -7.27 18.49 -19.08
C ASP A 198 -7.20 19.69 -18.12
N LEU A 199 -7.03 19.40 -16.80
CA LEU A 199 -6.80 20.39 -15.77
C LEU A 199 -5.81 19.87 -14.72
N HIS A 200 -4.79 20.67 -14.38
CA HIS A 200 -3.89 20.42 -13.25
C HIS A 200 -4.11 21.46 -12.16
N LEU A 201 -4.28 20.99 -10.91
CA LEU A 201 -4.46 21.84 -9.74
C LEU A 201 -3.30 21.64 -8.76
N PRO A 202 -2.34 22.56 -8.70
CA PRO A 202 -1.16 22.48 -7.84
C PRO A 202 -1.48 22.92 -6.39
N ILE A 203 -2.31 22.17 -5.68
CA ILE A 203 -2.71 22.49 -4.30
C ILE A 203 -1.50 22.49 -3.35
N LYS A 204 -1.60 23.26 -2.26
CA LYS A 204 -0.61 23.19 -1.18
C LYS A 204 -0.60 21.80 -0.53
N PRO A 205 0.60 21.24 -0.23
CA PRO A 205 0.69 20.00 0.52
C PRO A 205 -0.15 20.03 1.80
N GLY A 206 -0.94 18.96 2.02
CA GLY A 206 -1.80 18.84 3.20
C GLY A 206 -3.12 19.60 3.16
N SER A 207 -3.49 20.21 2.03
CA SER A 207 -4.77 20.96 1.89
C SER A 207 -5.91 20.16 1.27
N ASP A 208 -5.74 18.87 1.08
CA ASP A 208 -6.71 17.99 0.42
C ASP A 208 -8.09 18.02 1.08
N ILE A 209 -8.14 18.02 2.42
CA ILE A 209 -9.39 18.09 3.18
C ILE A 209 -10.13 19.42 2.90
N ASP A 210 -9.42 20.55 2.89
CA ASP A 210 -10.03 21.85 2.55
C ASP A 210 -10.60 21.84 1.13
N PHE A 211 -9.88 21.22 0.18
CA PHE A 211 -10.33 21.10 -1.21
C PHE A 211 -11.63 20.26 -1.33
N PHE A 212 -11.65 19.05 -0.79
CA PHE A 212 -12.84 18.19 -0.90
C PHE A 212 -14.01 18.65 -0.01
N ASN A 213 -13.74 19.38 1.05
CA ASN A 213 -14.77 20.08 1.81
C ASN A 213 -15.40 21.21 1.00
N LEU A 214 -14.61 21.96 0.22
CA LEU A 214 -15.15 22.95 -0.74
C LEU A 214 -16.04 22.28 -1.78
N VAL A 215 -15.61 21.15 -2.35
CA VAL A 215 -16.43 20.36 -3.29
C VAL A 215 -17.74 19.90 -2.65
N SER A 216 -17.67 19.30 -1.46
CA SER A 216 -18.85 18.83 -0.72
C SER A 216 -19.82 19.98 -0.39
N LYS A 217 -19.27 21.11 0.04
CA LYS A 217 -20.08 22.31 0.30
C LYS A 217 -20.78 22.80 -0.97
N ARG A 218 -20.05 22.85 -2.08
CA ARG A 218 -20.60 23.31 -3.37
C ARG A 218 -21.69 22.38 -3.89
N ILE A 219 -21.53 21.05 -3.73
CA ILE A 219 -22.56 20.04 -4.02
C ILE A 219 -23.86 20.35 -3.26
N ILE A 220 -23.74 20.67 -1.95
CA ILE A 220 -24.89 20.98 -1.09
C ILE A 220 -25.50 22.34 -1.46
N ASP A 221 -24.70 23.39 -1.65
CA ASP A 221 -25.17 24.76 -1.88
C ASP A 221 -25.85 24.90 -3.25
N GLU A 222 -25.43 24.15 -4.27
CA GLU A 222 -26.01 24.17 -5.63
C GLU A 222 -27.08 23.09 -5.86
N GLY A 223 -27.47 22.32 -4.81
CA GLY A 223 -28.55 21.34 -4.91
C GLY A 223 -28.21 20.11 -5.77
N LEU A 224 -26.92 19.72 -5.85
CA LEU A 224 -26.47 18.55 -6.60
C LEU A 224 -26.46 17.26 -5.75
N VAL A 225 -27.03 17.31 -4.56
CA VAL A 225 -27.20 16.15 -3.69
C VAL A 225 -28.23 15.20 -4.29
N ASP A 226 -27.92 13.90 -4.36
CA ASP A 226 -28.92 12.87 -4.62
C ASP A 226 -29.75 12.66 -3.34
N GLU A 227 -30.76 13.52 -3.17
CA GLU A 227 -31.58 13.55 -1.93
C GLU A 227 -32.23 12.20 -1.64
N LYS A 228 -32.71 11.49 -2.69
CA LYS A 228 -33.29 10.15 -2.52
C LYS A 228 -32.29 9.13 -2.00
N PHE A 229 -31.13 9.07 -2.64
CA PHE A 229 -30.06 8.16 -2.21
C PHE A 229 -29.60 8.49 -0.78
N VAL A 230 -29.44 9.76 -0.47
CA VAL A 230 -28.98 10.21 0.84
C VAL A 230 -29.98 9.86 1.94
N GLU A 231 -31.29 10.08 1.71
CA GLU A 231 -32.32 9.73 2.66
C GLU A 231 -32.40 8.22 2.92
N GLU A 232 -32.37 7.42 1.85
CA GLU A 232 -32.49 5.97 1.94
C GLU A 232 -31.24 5.27 2.44
N LYS A 233 -30.04 5.73 2.05
CA LYS A 233 -28.78 4.97 2.13
C LYS A 233 -27.67 5.62 2.94
N VAL A 234 -27.85 6.85 3.45
CA VAL A 234 -26.73 7.59 4.06
C VAL A 234 -27.11 8.18 5.42
N ASN A 235 -26.21 8.05 6.38
CA ASN A 235 -26.35 8.64 7.71
C ASN A 235 -25.60 9.97 7.82
N ASN A 236 -25.99 10.80 8.79
CA ASN A 236 -25.32 12.02 9.21
C ASN A 236 -25.37 13.18 8.18
N TYR A 237 -26.25 13.16 7.18
CA TYR A 237 -26.34 14.22 6.18
C TYR A 237 -26.67 15.58 6.80
N ASP A 238 -27.66 15.69 7.65
CA ASP A 238 -28.04 16.95 8.29
C ASP A 238 -26.93 17.51 9.18
N LEU A 239 -26.22 16.63 9.87
CA LEU A 239 -25.06 17.03 10.67
C LEU A 239 -23.96 17.65 9.77
N LEU A 240 -23.63 16.98 8.66
CA LEU A 240 -22.65 17.45 7.69
C LEU A 240 -23.08 18.78 7.07
N LYS A 241 -24.32 18.88 6.58
CA LYS A 241 -24.94 20.09 5.98
C LYS A 241 -24.88 21.29 6.94
N ASN A 242 -25.23 21.07 8.22
CA ASN A 242 -25.22 22.13 9.23
C ASN A 242 -23.79 22.58 9.58
N LYS A 243 -22.81 21.69 9.56
CA LYS A 243 -21.39 22.05 9.72
C LYS A 243 -20.91 22.90 8.54
N PHE A 244 -21.20 22.52 7.30
CA PHE A 244 -20.78 23.26 6.12
C PHE A 244 -21.39 24.67 6.00
N LYS A 245 -22.60 24.90 6.52
CA LYS A 245 -23.20 26.25 6.58
C LYS A 245 -22.31 27.26 7.33
N ARG A 246 -21.51 26.80 8.27
CA ARG A 246 -20.71 27.65 9.17
C ARG A 246 -19.26 27.84 8.72
N ILE A 247 -18.84 27.17 7.64
CA ILE A 247 -17.44 27.22 7.21
C ILE A 247 -17.26 28.30 6.13
N PRO A 248 -16.32 29.22 6.29
CA PRO A 248 -16.04 30.24 5.29
C PRO A 248 -15.28 29.65 4.11
N VAL A 249 -15.91 29.66 2.92
CA VAL A 249 -15.38 29.22 1.63
C VAL A 249 -14.02 29.87 1.33
N THR A 250 -13.92 31.19 1.53
CA THR A 250 -12.70 31.96 1.28
C THR A 250 -11.51 31.47 2.09
N LYS A 251 -11.72 31.02 3.35
CA LYS A 251 -10.67 30.48 4.20
C LYS A 251 -10.17 29.14 3.71
N MET A 252 -11.09 28.23 3.32
CA MET A 252 -10.72 26.93 2.76
C MET A 252 -9.96 27.10 1.44
N LEU A 253 -10.48 27.91 0.51
CA LEU A 253 -9.85 28.16 -0.78
C LEU A 253 -8.43 28.75 -0.61
N LYS A 254 -8.25 29.74 0.26
CA LYS A 254 -6.93 30.29 0.58
C LYS A 254 -5.94 29.23 1.08
N ARG A 255 -6.42 28.25 1.85
CA ARG A 255 -5.57 27.14 2.36
C ARG A 255 -5.12 26.21 1.25
N THR A 256 -5.96 25.97 0.23
CA THR A 256 -5.55 25.14 -0.91
C THR A 256 -4.45 25.79 -1.75
N GLY A 257 -4.32 27.11 -1.69
CA GLY A 257 -3.39 27.90 -2.50
C GLY A 257 -3.82 28.03 -3.96
N LEU A 258 -5.05 27.62 -4.28
CA LEU A 258 -5.65 27.84 -5.61
C LEU A 258 -6.26 29.26 -5.71
N SER A 259 -6.30 29.79 -6.93
CA SER A 259 -7.11 30.96 -7.21
C SER A 259 -8.61 30.61 -7.31
N PRO A 260 -9.52 31.58 -7.13
CA PRO A 260 -10.94 31.37 -7.37
C PRO A 260 -11.24 30.79 -8.75
N GLU A 261 -10.56 31.31 -9.79
CA GLU A 261 -10.73 30.90 -11.20
C GLU A 261 -10.32 29.44 -11.41
N GLN A 262 -9.23 28.97 -10.76
CA GLN A 262 -8.81 27.58 -10.83
C GLN A 262 -9.86 26.65 -10.20
N PHE A 263 -10.42 27.04 -9.06
CA PHE A 263 -11.47 26.25 -8.42
C PHE A 263 -12.78 26.26 -9.24
N GLU A 264 -13.18 27.40 -9.82
CA GLU A 264 -14.36 27.46 -10.71
C GLU A 264 -14.18 26.61 -11.97
N THR A 265 -12.99 26.63 -12.59
CA THR A 265 -12.70 25.74 -13.73
C THR A 265 -12.86 24.27 -13.36
N PHE A 266 -12.36 23.87 -12.18
CA PHE A 266 -12.58 22.52 -11.65
C PHE A 266 -14.06 22.25 -11.46
N TRP A 267 -14.79 23.19 -10.85
CA TRP A 267 -16.19 23.03 -10.51
C TRP A 267 -17.08 22.85 -11.74
N GLU A 268 -16.86 23.65 -12.78
CA GLU A 268 -17.59 23.51 -14.05
C GLU A 268 -17.35 22.11 -14.65
N MET A 269 -16.10 21.65 -14.72
CA MET A 269 -15.81 20.29 -15.17
C MET A 269 -16.46 19.22 -14.30
N TYR A 270 -16.51 19.42 -12.98
CA TYR A 270 -17.13 18.46 -12.05
C TYR A 270 -18.63 18.33 -12.27
N LYS A 271 -19.36 19.45 -12.36
CA LYS A 271 -20.82 19.46 -12.48
C LYS A 271 -21.33 19.04 -13.85
N GLU A 272 -20.56 19.29 -14.92
CA GLU A 272 -20.91 18.87 -16.28
C GLU A 272 -20.86 17.35 -16.49
N ASN A 273 -20.13 16.61 -15.63
CA ASN A 273 -19.90 15.19 -15.79
C ASN A 273 -20.74 14.36 -14.84
N GLN A 274 -21.47 13.38 -15.41
CA GLN A 274 -22.35 12.52 -14.64
C GLN A 274 -21.59 11.37 -13.97
N ASN A 275 -20.69 10.71 -14.72
CA ASN A 275 -19.94 9.57 -14.24
C ASN A 275 -18.53 10.02 -13.82
N ILE A 276 -18.27 9.97 -12.51
CA ILE A 276 -17.02 10.50 -11.91
C ILE A 276 -16.34 9.42 -11.10
N ILE A 277 -15.07 9.18 -11.42
CA ILE A 277 -14.16 8.39 -10.58
C ILE A 277 -13.14 9.34 -9.94
N THR A 278 -12.97 9.25 -8.62
CA THR A 278 -11.87 9.91 -7.92
C THR A 278 -10.88 8.84 -7.47
N ALA A 279 -9.68 8.85 -8.05
CA ALA A 279 -8.64 7.87 -7.76
C ALA A 279 -7.44 8.49 -7.06
N TRP A 280 -6.88 7.81 -6.06
CA TRP A 280 -5.74 8.30 -5.29
C TRP A 280 -4.77 7.20 -4.86
N THR A 281 -3.56 7.64 -4.45
CA THR A 281 -2.55 6.75 -3.88
C THR A 281 -1.90 7.36 -2.62
N MET A 282 -0.59 7.33 -2.55
CA MET A 282 0.20 7.69 -1.37
C MET A 282 0.12 9.17 -0.99
N GLY A 283 -0.11 10.10 -1.92
CA GLY A 283 -0.25 11.52 -1.61
C GLY A 283 -1.43 11.83 -0.68
N ILE A 284 -2.48 11.00 -0.74
CA ILE A 284 -3.60 11.04 0.21
C ILE A 284 -3.32 10.19 1.44
N ASN A 285 -2.87 8.93 1.23
CA ASN A 285 -2.81 7.95 2.31
C ASN A 285 -1.65 8.17 3.28
N GLN A 286 -0.47 8.53 2.78
CA GLN A 286 0.75 8.74 3.59
C GLN A 286 0.77 10.14 4.21
N SER A 287 -0.17 10.39 5.10
CA SER A 287 -0.37 11.66 5.80
C SER A 287 -0.83 11.39 7.24
N SER A 288 -0.41 12.23 8.16
CA SER A 288 -0.91 12.24 9.55
C SER A 288 -2.42 12.54 9.67
N GLN A 289 -3.08 12.88 8.57
CA GLN A 289 -4.53 13.04 8.41
C GLN A 289 -5.06 12.17 7.26
N GLY A 290 -4.42 11.04 6.99
CA GLY A 290 -4.74 10.20 5.83
C GLY A 290 -6.18 9.68 5.84
N VAL A 291 -6.70 9.25 7.00
CA VAL A 291 -8.09 8.80 7.14
C VAL A 291 -9.07 9.95 6.85
N ASP A 292 -8.83 11.12 7.41
CA ASP A 292 -9.70 12.30 7.21
C ASP A 292 -9.69 12.77 5.74
N LYS A 293 -8.54 12.71 5.04
CA LYS A 293 -8.45 12.97 3.60
C LYS A 293 -9.29 12.00 2.78
N ASN A 294 -9.18 10.69 3.07
CA ASN A 294 -9.99 9.66 2.42
C ASN A 294 -11.49 9.87 2.65
N LEU A 295 -11.90 10.15 3.89
CA LEU A 295 -13.30 10.42 4.22
C LEU A 295 -13.85 11.64 3.48
N SER A 296 -13.06 12.71 3.32
CA SER A 296 -13.49 13.89 2.57
C SER A 296 -13.75 13.58 1.08
N ILE A 297 -12.95 12.70 0.47
CA ILE A 297 -13.18 12.21 -0.90
C ILE A 297 -14.44 11.35 -0.96
N ILE A 298 -14.59 10.37 -0.06
CA ILE A 298 -15.74 9.46 -0.04
C ILE A 298 -17.04 10.22 0.15
N ASN A 299 -17.05 11.28 0.98
CA ASN A 299 -18.22 12.13 1.18
C ASN A 299 -18.77 12.70 -0.13
N THR A 300 -17.93 13.15 -1.08
CA THR A 300 -18.41 13.72 -2.35
C THR A 300 -19.16 12.70 -3.18
N HIS A 301 -18.73 11.44 -3.16
CA HIS A 301 -19.40 10.35 -3.86
C HIS A 301 -20.69 9.91 -3.18
N LEU A 302 -20.73 9.92 -1.84
CA LEU A 302 -21.96 9.59 -1.09
C LEU A 302 -23.02 10.69 -1.22
N LEU A 303 -22.64 11.96 -1.22
CA LEU A 303 -23.57 13.07 -1.41
C LEU A 303 -24.28 13.02 -2.77
N THR A 304 -23.57 12.56 -3.80
CA THR A 304 -24.06 12.54 -5.19
C THR A 304 -24.56 11.18 -5.66
N GLY A 305 -24.64 10.17 -4.76
CA GLY A 305 -25.04 8.81 -5.11
C GLY A 305 -24.08 8.09 -6.10
N LYS A 306 -22.90 8.68 -6.37
CA LYS A 306 -21.91 8.18 -7.34
C LYS A 306 -21.00 7.13 -6.72
N ILE A 307 -21.57 6.02 -6.27
CA ILE A 307 -20.88 4.88 -5.68
C ILE A 307 -21.60 3.59 -6.04
N PHE A 308 -20.84 2.49 -6.23
CA PHE A 308 -21.35 1.17 -6.64
C PHE A 308 -22.08 1.15 -8.00
N THR A 309 -21.78 2.10 -8.87
CA THR A 309 -22.29 2.12 -10.25
C THR A 309 -21.11 2.19 -11.22
N LYS A 310 -21.31 1.73 -12.46
CA LYS A 310 -20.27 1.79 -13.48
C LYS A 310 -19.81 3.22 -13.73
N GLY A 311 -18.52 3.39 -13.88
CA GLY A 311 -17.92 4.70 -14.14
C GLY A 311 -17.96 5.68 -12.95
N ASN A 312 -18.34 5.23 -11.75
CA ASN A 312 -18.48 6.08 -10.58
C ASN A 312 -17.84 5.47 -9.33
N GLY A 313 -17.21 6.31 -8.53
CA GLY A 313 -16.84 5.96 -7.17
C GLY A 313 -15.45 6.41 -6.73
N PRO A 314 -15.18 6.26 -5.42
CA PRO A 314 -13.87 6.43 -4.84
C PRO A 314 -12.99 5.22 -5.16
N PHE A 315 -11.77 5.45 -5.68
CA PHE A 315 -10.86 4.42 -6.14
C PHE A 315 -9.47 4.54 -5.50
N SER A 316 -9.25 3.85 -4.42
CA SER A 316 -7.93 3.77 -3.79
C SER A 316 -7.03 2.80 -4.55
N LEU A 317 -5.94 3.29 -5.13
CA LEU A 317 -5.02 2.51 -5.96
C LEU A 317 -3.94 1.84 -5.11
N THR A 318 -4.12 0.57 -4.79
CA THR A 318 -3.15 -0.23 -4.03
C THR A 318 -1.82 -0.37 -4.78
N GLY A 319 -0.70 -0.15 -4.08
CA GLY A 319 0.62 -0.19 -4.69
C GLY A 319 1.13 -1.60 -4.94
N GLN A 320 1.11 -2.48 -3.95
CA GLN A 320 1.73 -3.81 -4.00
C GLN A 320 0.82 -4.87 -4.63
N PRO A 321 1.39 -5.95 -5.21
CA PRO A 321 0.66 -6.89 -6.05
C PRO A 321 -0.41 -7.69 -5.29
N ASN A 322 -0.19 -8.00 -4.01
CA ASN A 322 -1.12 -8.76 -3.18
C ASN A 322 -1.38 -8.13 -1.80
N ALA A 323 -1.25 -6.81 -1.68
CA ALA A 323 -1.62 -6.15 -0.43
C ALA A 323 -3.13 -6.24 -0.15
N MET A 324 -3.96 -6.38 -1.18
CA MET A 324 -5.39 -6.64 -1.06
C MET A 324 -5.62 -8.04 -0.46
N GLY A 325 -5.07 -9.10 -1.05
CA GLY A 325 -5.18 -10.47 -0.55
C GLY A 325 -4.67 -10.64 0.89
N GLY A 326 -3.56 -9.96 1.23
CA GLY A 326 -3.08 -9.94 2.61
C GLY A 326 -4.10 -9.34 3.59
N ARG A 327 -4.84 -8.29 3.19
CA ARG A 327 -5.92 -7.72 4.01
C ARG A 327 -7.15 -8.62 4.09
N GLU A 328 -7.50 -9.26 2.98
CA GLU A 328 -8.59 -10.24 2.92
C GLU A 328 -8.37 -11.39 3.90
N VAL A 329 -7.15 -11.91 3.96
CA VAL A 329 -6.77 -12.94 4.94
C VAL A 329 -6.82 -12.43 6.39
N GLY A 330 -6.55 -11.14 6.61
CA GLY A 330 -6.44 -10.53 7.94
C GLY A 330 -5.02 -10.18 8.35
N GLY A 331 -4.12 -9.94 7.39
CA GLY A 331 -2.70 -9.64 7.62
C GLY A 331 -2.40 -8.28 8.24
N LEU A 332 -3.40 -7.47 8.60
CA LEU A 332 -3.22 -6.29 9.45
C LEU A 332 -3.51 -6.63 10.91
N SER A 333 -2.70 -6.11 11.82
CA SER A 333 -2.84 -6.30 13.26
C SER A 333 -4.19 -5.83 13.84
N THR A 334 -4.85 -4.94 13.12
CA THR A 334 -6.17 -4.37 13.46
C THR A 334 -7.35 -5.10 12.80
N MET A 335 -7.11 -6.24 12.17
CA MET A 335 -8.10 -7.13 11.55
C MET A 335 -7.89 -8.55 12.07
N LEU A 336 -8.94 -9.35 12.21
CA LEU A 336 -8.80 -10.72 12.71
C LEU A 336 -8.46 -11.69 11.56
N ALA A 337 -9.42 -11.99 10.73
CA ALA A 337 -9.31 -12.82 9.55
C ALA A 337 -10.55 -12.60 8.68
N VAL A 338 -10.47 -12.79 7.37
CA VAL A 338 -11.56 -12.70 6.40
C VAL A 338 -12.49 -11.48 6.61
N HIS A 339 -11.89 -10.33 6.82
CA HIS A 339 -12.53 -9.05 7.18
C HIS A 339 -13.34 -9.05 8.49
N LEU A 340 -13.27 -10.10 9.30
CA LEU A 340 -13.88 -10.12 10.63
C LEU A 340 -13.08 -9.23 11.61
N GLY A 341 -13.79 -8.67 12.57
CA GLY A 341 -13.22 -7.91 13.69
C GLY A 341 -12.96 -8.77 14.92
N PHE A 342 -12.75 -8.12 16.07
CA PHE A 342 -12.42 -8.77 17.34
C PHE A 342 -13.64 -8.95 18.29
N GLU A 343 -14.85 -8.92 17.75
CA GLU A 343 -16.07 -9.18 18.48
C GLU A 343 -16.10 -10.66 18.94
N LYS A 344 -16.75 -10.92 20.08
CA LYS A 344 -16.80 -12.26 20.68
C LYS A 344 -17.26 -13.35 19.69
N GLU A 345 -18.26 -13.04 18.89
CA GLU A 345 -18.80 -13.95 17.88
C GLU A 345 -17.79 -14.28 16.79
N SER A 346 -17.07 -13.27 16.29
CA SER A 346 -16.01 -13.43 15.28
C SER A 346 -14.87 -14.29 15.81
N ILE A 347 -14.43 -14.02 17.05
CA ILE A 347 -13.37 -14.81 17.71
C ILE A 347 -13.79 -16.25 17.88
N LYS A 348 -15.05 -16.50 18.30
CA LYS A 348 -15.60 -17.84 18.46
C LYS A 348 -15.55 -18.58 17.12
N LYS A 349 -16.08 -17.99 16.05
CA LYS A 349 -16.07 -18.59 14.70
C LYS A 349 -14.64 -18.95 14.23
N VAL A 350 -13.68 -18.04 14.41
CA VAL A 350 -12.29 -18.28 14.01
C VAL A 350 -11.62 -19.35 14.86
N ASN A 351 -11.86 -19.37 16.18
CA ASN A 351 -11.38 -20.43 17.07
C ASN A 351 -11.93 -21.82 16.68
N GLU A 352 -13.24 -21.90 16.39
CA GLU A 352 -13.89 -23.13 15.95
C GLU A 352 -13.32 -23.62 14.61
N PHE A 353 -13.14 -22.69 13.65
CA PHE A 353 -12.60 -23.00 12.32
C PHE A 353 -11.16 -23.54 12.39
N TRP A 354 -10.27 -22.84 13.08
CA TRP A 354 -8.87 -23.26 13.24
C TRP A 354 -8.66 -24.34 14.32
N LYS A 355 -9.72 -24.76 15.01
CA LYS A 355 -9.67 -25.74 16.13
C LYS A 355 -8.67 -25.33 17.20
N THR A 356 -8.75 -24.09 17.66
CA THR A 356 -7.89 -23.49 18.68
C THR A 356 -8.71 -22.71 19.71
N THR A 357 -8.10 -22.34 20.81
CA THR A 357 -8.71 -21.45 21.84
C THR A 357 -7.85 -20.21 22.10
N LYS A 358 -6.80 -20.04 21.29
CA LYS A 358 -5.76 -19.04 21.59
C LYS A 358 -5.98 -17.68 20.94
N VAL A 359 -6.97 -17.52 20.04
CA VAL A 359 -7.22 -16.25 19.33
C VAL A 359 -7.49 -15.13 20.33
N SER A 360 -6.66 -14.08 20.28
CA SER A 360 -6.78 -12.91 21.17
C SER A 360 -7.89 -11.98 20.72
N SER A 361 -8.64 -11.41 21.69
CA SER A 361 -9.65 -10.37 21.47
C SER A 361 -9.07 -8.95 21.37
N ILE A 362 -7.79 -8.79 21.58
CA ILE A 362 -7.12 -7.48 21.58
C ILE A 362 -6.43 -7.30 20.23
N PRO A 363 -6.67 -6.21 19.50
CA PRO A 363 -5.90 -5.87 18.31
C PRO A 363 -4.40 -5.88 18.58
N GLY A 364 -3.61 -6.28 17.59
CA GLY A 364 -2.16 -6.33 17.73
C GLY A 364 -1.48 -4.97 17.49
N LEU A 365 -0.18 -4.97 17.71
CA LEU A 365 0.70 -3.85 17.42
C LEU A 365 0.85 -3.66 15.91
N THR A 366 0.82 -2.41 15.46
CA THR A 366 1.12 -2.08 14.05
C THR A 366 2.62 -2.19 13.77
N ALA A 367 2.99 -2.25 12.50
CA ALA A 367 4.39 -2.40 12.07
C ALA A 367 5.33 -1.37 12.71
N THR A 368 4.90 -0.12 12.85
CA THR A 368 5.66 0.94 13.52
C THR A 368 5.72 0.74 15.03
N GLN A 369 4.59 0.40 15.66
CA GLN A 369 4.53 0.15 17.09
C GLN A 369 5.36 -1.06 17.52
N MET A 370 5.47 -2.10 16.68
CA MET A 370 6.29 -3.28 16.97
C MET A 370 7.76 -2.94 17.26
N LEU A 371 8.31 -1.90 16.62
CA LEU A 371 9.68 -1.45 16.91
C LEU A 371 9.75 -0.55 18.16
N GLU A 372 8.69 0.19 18.46
CA GLU A 372 8.65 1.15 19.60
C GLU A 372 8.38 0.48 20.96
N VAL A 373 7.86 -0.76 20.96
CA VAL A 373 7.69 -1.55 22.17
C VAL A 373 8.84 -2.54 22.34
N ASN A 374 9.04 -3.05 23.53
CA ASN A 374 10.11 -4.00 23.83
C ASN A 374 9.74 -5.42 23.34
N LEU A 375 9.68 -5.64 22.01
CA LEU A 375 9.61 -6.98 21.47
C LEU A 375 10.90 -7.76 21.79
N GLU A 376 10.76 -9.07 21.98
CA GLU A 376 11.89 -10.00 22.17
C GLU A 376 12.15 -10.84 20.93
N VAL A 377 11.11 -11.11 20.13
CA VAL A 377 11.21 -11.83 18.86
C VAL A 377 10.49 -11.05 17.77
N LEU A 378 11.19 -10.76 16.68
CA LEU A 378 10.62 -10.16 15.48
C LEU A 378 10.98 -10.99 14.25
N ILE A 379 9.97 -11.47 13.52
CA ILE A 379 10.14 -12.15 12.23
C ILE A 379 9.70 -11.21 11.12
N ILE A 380 10.63 -10.92 10.21
CA ILE A 380 10.47 -9.99 9.10
C ILE A 380 10.50 -10.80 7.80
N CYS A 381 9.45 -10.68 6.97
CA CYS A 381 9.32 -11.47 5.76
C CYS A 381 9.16 -10.59 4.52
N HIS A 382 10.12 -10.65 3.58
CA HIS A 382 10.13 -9.94 2.30
C HIS A 382 9.91 -8.41 2.40
N THR A 383 10.25 -7.81 3.53
CA THR A 383 10.18 -6.36 3.74
C THR A 383 11.47 -5.85 4.37
N ASP A 384 11.72 -4.56 4.27
CA ASP A 384 12.95 -3.93 4.74
C ASP A 384 12.61 -2.69 5.60
N PRO A 385 12.20 -2.87 6.87
CA PRO A 385 11.79 -1.78 7.75
C PRO A 385 12.86 -0.70 7.93
N ILE A 386 14.14 -1.06 7.94
CA ILE A 386 15.24 -0.08 8.06
C ILE A 386 15.34 0.82 6.83
N TYR A 387 15.00 0.29 5.66
CA TYR A 387 14.96 1.08 4.44
C TYR A 387 13.73 2.00 4.40
N HIS A 388 12.53 1.47 4.71
CA HIS A 388 11.29 2.15 4.36
C HIS A 388 10.55 2.84 5.51
N LEU A 389 10.84 2.52 6.78
CA LEU A 389 10.21 3.24 7.89
C LEU A 389 10.81 4.65 8.05
N PRO A 390 9.98 5.65 8.39
CA PRO A 390 10.46 7.02 8.56
C PRO A 390 11.35 7.17 9.79
N ASN A 391 12.09 8.26 9.86
CA ASN A 391 13.06 8.53 10.94
C ASN A 391 14.05 7.37 11.13
N ARG A 392 14.82 7.08 10.07
CA ARG A 392 15.69 5.90 9.99
C ARG A 392 16.64 5.78 11.19
N ASN A 393 17.22 6.88 11.68
CA ASN A 393 18.09 6.87 12.85
C ASN A 393 17.40 6.25 14.07
N LYS A 394 16.16 6.66 14.36
CA LYS A 394 15.34 6.09 15.44
C LYS A 394 15.05 4.61 15.18
N MET A 395 14.69 4.24 13.95
CA MET A 395 14.39 2.83 13.61
C MET A 395 15.60 1.92 13.78
N GLU A 396 16.80 2.35 13.40
CA GLU A 396 18.03 1.60 13.61
C GLU A 396 18.33 1.41 15.10
N GLU A 397 18.14 2.45 15.92
CA GLU A 397 18.32 2.36 17.36
C GLU A 397 17.32 1.43 18.05
N LEU A 398 16.07 1.42 17.59
CA LEU A 398 15.03 0.54 18.11
C LEU A 398 15.28 -0.92 17.69
N MET A 399 15.67 -1.16 16.44
CA MET A 399 15.94 -2.49 15.90
C MET A 399 17.12 -3.18 16.65
N LYS A 400 18.16 -2.43 17.02
CA LYS A 400 19.28 -2.93 17.81
C LYS A 400 18.87 -3.49 19.18
N LYS A 401 17.75 -3.01 19.74
CA LYS A 401 17.26 -3.41 21.06
C LYS A 401 16.48 -4.72 21.05
N ILE A 402 16.07 -5.22 19.87
CA ILE A 402 15.31 -6.46 19.77
C ILE A 402 16.27 -7.64 19.90
N PRO A 403 16.12 -8.51 20.94
CA PRO A 403 17.08 -9.57 21.25
C PRO A 403 17.19 -10.65 20.18
N PHE A 404 16.12 -10.88 19.40
CA PHE A 404 16.10 -11.92 18.39
C PHE A 404 15.30 -11.51 17.15
N VAL A 405 16.00 -11.28 16.06
CA VAL A 405 15.40 -10.89 14.77
C VAL A 405 15.68 -11.99 13.74
N VAL A 406 14.63 -12.41 13.04
CA VAL A 406 14.68 -13.34 11.91
C VAL A 406 14.27 -12.62 10.64
N GLU A 407 15.08 -12.72 9.60
CA GLU A 407 14.75 -12.24 8.26
C GLU A 407 14.47 -13.44 7.33
N ILE A 408 13.28 -13.47 6.73
CA ILE A 408 12.91 -14.37 5.64
C ILE A 408 12.96 -13.56 4.35
N ASN A 409 13.88 -13.88 3.44
CA ASN A 409 14.08 -13.08 2.24
C ASN A 409 14.63 -13.95 1.09
N ALA A 410 14.33 -13.55 -0.15
CA ALA A 410 14.90 -14.19 -1.34
C ALA A 410 16.27 -13.61 -1.73
N TYR A 411 16.66 -12.46 -1.19
CA TYR A 411 17.84 -11.68 -1.62
C TYR A 411 18.72 -11.29 -0.43
N GLU A 412 20.02 -11.09 -0.72
CA GLU A 412 21.01 -10.71 0.29
C GLU A 412 21.02 -9.21 0.62
N ASN A 413 20.58 -8.36 -0.29
CA ASN A 413 20.76 -6.90 -0.28
C ASN A 413 19.68 -6.14 0.52
N SER A 414 19.38 -6.54 1.76
CA SER A 414 18.49 -5.86 2.70
C SER A 414 19.27 -5.01 3.71
N GLU A 415 18.79 -3.82 4.02
CA GLU A 415 19.33 -2.99 5.12
C GLU A 415 19.01 -3.59 6.49
N THR A 416 17.87 -4.26 6.60
CA THR A 416 17.41 -4.96 7.81
C THR A 416 18.31 -6.15 8.17
N ALA A 417 19.00 -6.75 7.19
CA ALA A 417 19.90 -7.89 7.39
C ALA A 417 20.99 -7.61 8.45
N LYS A 418 21.41 -6.35 8.61
CA LYS A 418 22.40 -5.92 9.61
C LYS A 418 21.97 -6.23 11.05
N PHE A 419 20.66 -6.32 11.29
CA PHE A 419 20.04 -6.54 12.60
C PHE A 419 19.49 -7.96 12.78
N ALA A 420 19.54 -8.81 11.75
CA ALA A 420 19.06 -10.17 11.82
C ALA A 420 20.05 -11.11 12.51
N HIS A 421 19.54 -12.07 13.31
CA HIS A 421 20.27 -13.17 13.91
C HIS A 421 20.20 -14.43 13.06
N ILE A 422 19.07 -14.60 12.36
CA ILE A 422 18.84 -15.69 11.41
C ILE A 422 18.35 -15.08 10.10
N ARG A 423 18.86 -15.58 8.97
CA ARG A 423 18.35 -15.28 7.63
C ARG A 423 17.94 -16.60 6.95
N LEU A 424 16.68 -16.66 6.50
CA LEU A 424 16.12 -17.84 5.84
C LEU A 424 15.88 -17.57 4.36
N PRO A 425 16.36 -18.45 3.46
CA PRO A 425 16.22 -18.30 2.03
C PRO A 425 14.81 -18.66 1.55
N ALA A 426 14.07 -17.65 1.11
CA ALA A 426 12.74 -17.84 0.53
C ALA A 426 12.79 -17.94 -0.99
N ALA A 427 11.81 -18.63 -1.57
CA ALA A 427 11.59 -18.68 -3.00
C ALA A 427 11.05 -17.31 -3.50
N PRO A 428 11.67 -16.69 -4.54
CA PRO A 428 11.17 -15.45 -5.12
C PRO A 428 9.96 -15.71 -6.02
N TRP A 429 9.39 -14.61 -6.57
CA TRP A 429 8.46 -14.67 -7.67
C TRP A 429 9.03 -15.56 -8.80
N GLY A 430 8.16 -16.37 -9.42
CA GLY A 430 8.54 -17.29 -10.51
C GLY A 430 9.11 -18.64 -10.07
N GLU A 431 9.59 -18.78 -8.80
CA GLU A 431 9.96 -20.07 -8.21
C GLU A 431 8.84 -20.67 -7.33
N LYS A 432 7.80 -19.92 -7.02
CA LYS A 432 6.63 -20.36 -6.21
C LYS A 432 5.32 -20.05 -6.92
N GLU A 433 4.26 -20.76 -6.55
CA GLU A 433 2.90 -20.56 -7.02
C GLU A 433 1.95 -20.24 -5.87
N GLY A 434 0.78 -19.69 -6.21
CA GLY A 434 -0.27 -19.31 -5.27
C GLY A 434 -1.13 -18.20 -5.86
N THR A 435 -1.94 -17.52 -5.05
CA THR A 435 -2.90 -16.53 -5.51
C THR A 435 -2.54 -15.10 -5.10
N GLN A 436 -3.01 -14.15 -5.89
CA GLN A 436 -2.90 -12.70 -5.64
C GLN A 436 -4.24 -12.03 -5.88
N THR A 437 -4.58 -11.03 -5.06
CA THR A 437 -5.70 -10.12 -5.32
C THR A 437 -5.16 -8.75 -5.67
N ASN A 438 -5.48 -8.27 -6.87
CA ASN A 438 -5.04 -6.97 -7.37
C ASN A 438 -5.83 -5.79 -6.77
N LEU A 439 -5.52 -4.57 -7.21
CA LEU A 439 -6.07 -3.32 -6.67
C LEU A 439 -7.59 -3.13 -6.89
N ASP A 440 -8.23 -3.91 -7.76
CA ASP A 440 -9.66 -3.87 -8.04
C ASP A 440 -10.41 -5.15 -7.66
N ARG A 441 -9.85 -5.95 -6.73
CA ARG A 441 -10.42 -7.17 -6.18
C ARG A 441 -10.40 -8.38 -7.11
N THR A 442 -9.63 -8.32 -8.21
CA THR A 442 -9.45 -9.46 -9.09
C THR A 442 -8.43 -10.43 -8.51
N ILE A 443 -8.85 -11.65 -8.27
CA ILE A 443 -8.01 -12.76 -7.83
C ILE A 443 -7.46 -13.51 -9.03
N THR A 444 -6.16 -13.78 -9.03
CA THR A 444 -5.44 -14.48 -10.09
C THR A 444 -4.45 -15.45 -9.50
N LYS A 445 -4.20 -16.55 -10.17
CA LYS A 445 -3.14 -17.49 -9.80
C LYS A 445 -1.80 -17.05 -10.40
N GLN A 446 -0.78 -16.98 -9.57
CA GLN A 446 0.62 -16.93 -9.98
C GLN A 446 1.12 -18.36 -10.20
N GLU A 447 1.50 -18.67 -11.41
CA GLU A 447 2.11 -19.97 -11.73
C GLU A 447 3.62 -19.92 -11.53
N LYS A 448 4.18 -21.06 -11.13
CA LYS A 448 5.61 -21.25 -11.04
C LYS A 448 6.22 -21.38 -12.45
N LEU A 449 7.24 -20.58 -12.74
CA LEU A 449 7.92 -20.55 -14.05
C LEU A 449 9.16 -21.42 -14.09
N THR A 450 9.81 -21.62 -12.94
CA THR A 450 11.04 -22.39 -12.82
C THR A 450 11.07 -23.17 -11.53
N ARG A 451 12.00 -24.12 -11.41
CA ARG A 451 12.17 -24.90 -10.20
C ARG A 451 12.70 -24.03 -9.06
N ILE A 452 12.26 -24.33 -7.83
CA ILE A 452 12.82 -23.71 -6.62
C ILE A 452 14.27 -24.09 -6.49
N SER A 453 15.12 -23.12 -6.13
CA SER A 453 16.53 -23.36 -5.78
C SER A 453 16.63 -24.32 -4.59
N ILE A 454 17.62 -25.20 -4.60
CA ILE A 454 17.66 -26.44 -3.80
C ILE A 454 17.45 -26.26 -2.29
N ASP A 455 17.98 -25.18 -1.72
CA ASP A 455 17.87 -24.86 -0.29
C ASP A 455 16.84 -23.76 0.02
N CYS A 456 16.09 -23.28 -0.96
CA CYS A 456 15.03 -22.30 -0.77
C CYS A 456 13.67 -22.96 -0.53
N LYS A 457 12.77 -22.26 0.15
CA LYS A 457 11.41 -22.73 0.43
C LYS A 457 10.39 -21.63 0.12
N PRO A 458 9.15 -21.97 -0.31
CA PRO A 458 8.07 -21.01 -0.30
C PRO A 458 7.78 -20.54 1.13
N ASP A 459 7.30 -19.32 1.28
CA ASP A 459 7.13 -18.71 2.60
C ASP A 459 6.14 -19.46 3.49
N TRP A 460 5.03 -19.94 2.91
CA TRP A 460 4.06 -20.76 3.63
C TRP A 460 4.69 -22.01 4.25
N GLU A 461 5.64 -22.65 3.55
CA GLU A 461 6.34 -23.85 4.07
C GLU A 461 7.24 -23.47 5.26
N ILE A 462 7.89 -22.29 5.21
CA ILE A 462 8.72 -21.80 6.33
C ILE A 462 7.85 -21.59 7.57
N PHE A 463 6.70 -20.94 7.44
CA PHE A 463 5.77 -20.75 8.56
C PHE A 463 5.18 -22.06 9.05
N GLN A 464 4.87 -23.01 8.14
CA GLN A 464 4.44 -24.35 8.50
C GLN A 464 5.48 -25.09 9.32
N LEU A 465 6.76 -25.08 8.92
CA LEU A 465 7.85 -25.72 9.68
C LEU A 465 7.97 -25.15 11.09
N ILE A 466 7.81 -23.84 11.27
CA ILE A 466 7.78 -23.21 12.60
C ILE A 466 6.58 -23.72 13.40
N GLY A 467 5.39 -23.75 12.82
CA GLY A 467 4.18 -24.25 13.47
C GLY A 467 4.27 -25.73 13.88
N GLN A 468 4.80 -26.57 13.00
CA GLN A 468 5.05 -27.99 13.28
C GLN A 468 6.04 -28.17 14.43
N LYS A 469 7.10 -27.36 14.46
CA LYS A 469 8.12 -27.44 15.52
C LYS A 469 7.62 -26.92 16.86
N LEU A 470 6.64 -26.03 16.87
CA LEU A 470 5.91 -25.61 18.07
C LEU A 470 4.90 -26.66 18.57
N GLY A 471 4.80 -27.83 17.93
CA GLY A 471 3.94 -28.95 18.35
C GLY A 471 2.58 -28.99 17.64
N HIS A 472 2.33 -28.14 16.63
CA HIS A 472 1.02 -28.01 15.96
C HIS A 472 1.00 -28.74 14.61
N LYS A 473 1.52 -29.98 14.53
CA LYS A 473 1.68 -30.74 13.27
C LYS A 473 0.37 -30.95 12.50
N GLU A 474 -0.73 -31.22 13.19
CA GLU A 474 -2.03 -31.44 12.54
C GLU A 474 -2.60 -30.19 11.90
N ALA A 475 -2.40 -29.03 12.51
CA ALA A 475 -2.89 -27.75 12.02
C ALA A 475 -2.05 -27.20 10.85
N PHE A 476 -0.79 -27.63 10.74
CA PHE A 476 0.18 -27.22 9.74
C PHE A 476 0.72 -28.46 9.01
N ASN A 477 -0.11 -29.04 8.13
CA ASN A 477 0.20 -30.24 7.36
C ASN A 477 -0.21 -30.11 5.90
N PHE A 478 0.04 -28.93 5.32
CA PHE A 478 -0.25 -28.67 3.92
C PHE A 478 0.82 -29.29 3.04
N SER A 479 0.41 -29.89 1.92
CA SER A 479 1.30 -30.46 0.91
C SER A 479 1.46 -29.54 -0.30
N SER A 480 0.56 -28.56 -0.47
CA SER A 480 0.53 -27.66 -1.62
C SER A 480 -0.14 -26.31 -1.31
N PRO A 481 0.14 -25.27 -2.09
CA PRO A 481 -0.59 -24.00 -2.00
C PRO A 481 -2.09 -24.16 -2.26
N LYS A 482 -2.48 -25.13 -3.09
CA LYS A 482 -3.88 -25.44 -3.37
C LYS A 482 -4.64 -25.82 -2.10
N GLU A 483 -4.10 -26.71 -1.28
CA GLU A 483 -4.73 -27.10 0.00
C GLU A 483 -4.88 -25.92 0.95
N ILE A 484 -3.89 -25.00 0.97
CA ILE A 484 -3.96 -23.78 1.77
C ILE A 484 -5.07 -22.85 1.27
N PHE A 485 -5.15 -22.67 -0.06
CA PHE A 485 -6.18 -21.86 -0.67
C PHE A 485 -7.59 -22.43 -0.43
N GLU A 486 -7.76 -23.75 -0.53
CA GLU A 486 -9.02 -24.44 -0.26
C GLU A 486 -9.45 -24.26 1.22
N GLU A 487 -8.52 -24.38 2.20
CA GLU A 487 -8.82 -24.07 3.61
C GLU A 487 -9.19 -22.60 3.78
N TYR A 488 -8.49 -21.67 3.12
CA TYR A 488 -8.82 -20.25 3.15
C TYR A 488 -10.19 -19.96 2.53
N GLN A 489 -10.54 -20.59 1.41
CA GLN A 489 -11.86 -20.47 0.78
C GLN A 489 -12.99 -20.89 1.73
N GLU A 490 -12.83 -22.03 2.42
CA GLU A 490 -13.79 -22.47 3.43
C GLU A 490 -13.91 -21.45 4.57
N MET A 491 -12.80 -20.85 4.98
CA MET A 491 -12.82 -19.79 5.99
C MET A 491 -13.58 -18.55 5.53
N THR A 492 -13.55 -18.19 4.24
CA THR A 492 -14.29 -17.02 3.72
C THR A 492 -15.81 -17.16 3.89
N LYS A 493 -16.34 -18.37 4.04
CA LYS A 493 -17.76 -18.60 4.38
C LYS A 493 -18.17 -18.01 5.73
N LEU A 494 -17.22 -17.74 6.63
CA LEU A 494 -17.48 -17.03 7.89
C LEU A 494 -17.88 -15.56 7.66
N ASN A 495 -17.53 -15.03 6.50
CA ASN A 495 -17.97 -13.70 6.03
C ASN A 495 -18.43 -13.79 4.57
N PRO A 496 -19.73 -14.05 4.31
CA PRO A 496 -20.25 -14.30 2.97
C PRO A 496 -20.02 -13.17 1.95
N HIS A 497 -19.68 -11.96 2.41
CA HIS A 497 -19.36 -10.85 1.52
C HIS A 497 -18.04 -11.04 0.78
N LEU A 498 -17.14 -11.85 1.36
CA LEU A 498 -15.94 -12.37 0.71
C LEU A 498 -16.28 -13.67 -0.03
N ASN A 499 -17.04 -13.59 -1.10
CA ASN A 499 -17.51 -14.76 -1.85
C ASN A 499 -16.41 -15.52 -2.63
N ILE A 500 -15.20 -15.58 -2.09
CA ILE A 500 -14.04 -16.26 -2.68
C ILE A 500 -14.27 -17.78 -2.79
N TYR A 501 -15.15 -18.33 -1.94
CA TYR A 501 -15.59 -19.72 -2.02
C TYR A 501 -16.37 -20.07 -3.31
N GLU A 502 -16.73 -19.09 -4.16
CA GLU A 502 -17.41 -19.31 -5.44
C GLU A 502 -16.46 -19.62 -6.60
N THR A 503 -15.15 -19.53 -6.41
CA THR A 503 -14.14 -19.90 -7.43
C THR A 503 -13.39 -21.17 -7.01
N SER A 504 -12.43 -21.64 -7.81
CA SER A 504 -11.53 -22.71 -7.44
C SER A 504 -10.08 -22.36 -7.79
N TYR A 505 -9.13 -22.93 -7.04
CA TYR A 505 -7.71 -22.71 -7.28
C TYR A 505 -7.30 -22.99 -8.72
N ASP A 506 -7.79 -24.11 -9.28
CA ASP A 506 -7.44 -24.54 -10.63
C ASP A 506 -8.04 -23.62 -11.70
N SER A 507 -9.26 -23.12 -11.50
CA SER A 507 -9.91 -22.21 -12.47
C SER A 507 -9.20 -20.86 -12.58
N LEU A 508 -8.53 -20.41 -11.53
CA LEU A 508 -7.82 -19.11 -11.50
C LEU A 508 -6.61 -19.03 -12.45
N SER A 509 -6.10 -20.17 -12.92
CA SER A 509 -5.03 -20.21 -13.95
C SER A 509 -5.51 -19.72 -15.31
N SER A 510 -6.81 -19.86 -15.61
CA SER A 510 -7.39 -19.49 -16.90
C SER A 510 -8.41 -18.35 -16.82
N LYS A 511 -9.08 -18.21 -15.68
CA LYS A 511 -10.16 -17.24 -15.49
C LYS A 511 -9.99 -16.50 -14.17
N PRO A 512 -9.52 -15.25 -14.18
CA PRO A 512 -9.51 -14.42 -12.98
C PRO A 512 -10.90 -14.28 -12.35
N PHE A 513 -10.97 -14.26 -11.03
CA PHE A 513 -12.20 -14.12 -10.28
C PHE A 513 -12.25 -12.77 -9.54
N VAL A 514 -13.40 -12.11 -9.55
CA VAL A 514 -13.61 -10.86 -8.84
C VAL A 514 -14.59 -11.08 -7.71
N TRP A 515 -14.12 -10.91 -6.50
CA TRP A 515 -15.01 -11.02 -5.35
C TRP A 515 -15.84 -9.75 -5.12
N GLY A 516 -17.02 -9.92 -4.54
CA GLY A 516 -17.88 -8.83 -4.09
C GLY A 516 -18.60 -8.04 -5.20
N GLU A 517 -18.76 -8.60 -6.41
CA GLU A 517 -19.55 -7.93 -7.47
C GLU A 517 -21.02 -7.74 -7.06
N LYS A 518 -21.58 -8.70 -6.33
CA LYS A 518 -22.94 -8.59 -5.78
C LYS A 518 -23.14 -7.37 -4.87
N ILE A 519 -22.10 -6.93 -4.17
CA ILE A 519 -22.10 -5.71 -3.36
C ILE A 519 -22.44 -4.47 -4.21
N ARG A 520 -21.86 -4.41 -5.41
CA ARG A 520 -22.11 -3.32 -6.36
C ARG A 520 -23.54 -3.40 -6.92
N GLU A 521 -24.01 -4.60 -7.25
CA GLU A 521 -25.35 -4.83 -7.80
C GLU A 521 -26.43 -4.46 -6.80
N ASP A 522 -26.31 -4.91 -5.56
CA ASP A 522 -27.30 -4.68 -4.50
C ASP A 522 -27.21 -3.25 -3.91
N ARG A 523 -26.09 -2.54 -4.13
CA ARG A 523 -25.81 -1.21 -3.54
C ARG A 523 -26.02 -1.18 -2.02
N GLU A 524 -25.64 -2.26 -1.34
CA GLU A 524 -25.73 -2.37 0.12
C GLU A 524 -24.44 -1.98 0.80
N PHE A 525 -24.56 -1.31 1.95
CA PHE A 525 -23.45 -0.98 2.82
C PHE A 525 -23.33 -1.98 3.98
N PHE A 526 -22.12 -2.12 4.54
CA PHE A 526 -21.78 -3.15 5.54
C PHE A 526 -21.82 -2.64 6.98
N THR A 527 -22.44 -1.52 7.21
CA THR A 527 -22.76 -1.00 8.54
C THR A 527 -23.94 -1.79 9.13
N LYS A 528 -24.15 -1.67 10.45
CA LYS A 528 -25.22 -2.41 11.14
C LYS A 528 -26.62 -2.10 10.61
N ASP A 529 -26.83 -0.87 10.17
CA ASP A 529 -28.11 -0.38 9.62
C ASP A 529 -28.13 -0.36 8.08
N LYS A 530 -27.11 -0.92 7.44
CA LYS A 530 -26.92 -0.99 5.98
C LYS A 530 -26.88 0.39 5.29
N LYS A 531 -26.53 1.45 6.02
CA LYS A 531 -26.35 2.79 5.48
C LYS A 531 -24.89 3.21 5.56
N ALA A 532 -24.41 3.97 4.57
CA ALA A 532 -23.10 4.61 4.64
C ALA A 532 -23.10 5.76 5.64
N ASN A 533 -21.93 6.07 6.19
CA ASN A 533 -21.78 7.19 7.11
C ASN A 533 -20.99 8.33 6.48
N LEU A 534 -21.53 9.54 6.51
CA LEU A 534 -20.82 10.79 6.23
C LEU A 534 -20.07 11.25 7.47
N PHE A 535 -18.88 11.80 7.25
CA PHE A 535 -18.04 12.35 8.32
C PHE A 535 -17.65 13.78 8.02
N PHE A 536 -17.96 14.69 8.93
CA PHE A 536 -17.38 16.02 8.86
C PHE A 536 -15.94 15.97 9.39
N VAL A 537 -14.97 16.29 8.53
CA VAL A 537 -13.55 16.32 8.86
C VAL A 537 -12.99 17.73 8.68
N GLU A 538 -12.14 18.15 9.59
CA GLU A 538 -11.45 19.44 9.51
C GLU A 538 -9.98 19.26 9.21
N ASN A 539 -9.47 20.09 8.30
CA ASN A 539 -8.04 20.13 8.05
C ASN A 539 -7.31 20.69 9.28
N LYS A 540 -6.49 19.86 9.88
CA LYS A 540 -5.51 20.25 10.89
C LYS A 540 -4.27 20.72 10.15
N LEU A 541 -3.58 21.70 10.71
CA LEU A 541 -2.31 22.14 10.16
C LEU A 541 -1.32 20.98 10.09
N LEU A 542 -0.39 21.03 9.12
CA LEU A 542 0.69 20.05 9.00
C LEU A 542 1.36 19.81 10.34
N SER A 543 1.62 18.55 10.65
CA SER A 543 2.20 18.13 11.94
C SER A 543 3.61 18.69 12.15
N GLU A 544 4.39 18.79 11.07
CA GLU A 544 5.66 19.50 11.05
C GLU A 544 5.56 20.75 10.18
N LYS A 545 5.77 21.91 10.77
CA LYS A 545 5.69 23.20 10.08
C LYS A 545 7.09 23.64 9.67
N THR A 546 7.18 24.18 8.46
CA THR A 546 8.38 24.92 8.03
C THR A 546 8.63 26.12 8.92
N ASN A 547 9.89 26.48 9.09
CA ASN A 547 10.34 27.61 9.89
C ASN A 547 11.62 28.23 9.25
N LEU A 548 12.17 29.27 9.86
CA LEU A 548 13.36 29.96 9.32
C LEU A 548 14.58 29.05 9.16
N LYS A 549 14.72 28.01 10.00
CA LYS A 549 15.84 27.05 9.91
C LYS A 549 15.58 25.96 8.87
N TYR A 550 14.35 25.52 8.72
CA TYR A 550 13.92 24.48 7.78
C TYR A 550 12.74 25.04 6.94
N PRO A 551 13.03 25.84 5.90
CA PRO A 551 11.99 26.64 5.22
C PRO A 551 11.20 25.90 4.15
N LEU A 552 11.61 24.70 3.76
CA LEU A 552 11.01 23.95 2.66
C LEU A 552 10.29 22.68 3.15
N THR A 553 9.22 22.30 2.47
CA THR A 553 8.51 21.05 2.70
C THR A 553 9.07 19.97 1.78
N LEU A 554 9.49 18.84 2.36
CA LEU A 554 9.88 17.66 1.62
C LEU A 554 8.66 16.91 1.12
N LEU A 555 8.61 16.68 -0.20
CA LEU A 555 7.69 15.75 -0.85
C LEU A 555 8.45 14.50 -1.29
N THR A 556 7.79 13.35 -1.18
CA THR A 556 8.33 12.08 -1.63
C THR A 556 7.41 11.42 -2.66
N GLY A 557 7.96 10.54 -3.49
CA GLY A 557 7.17 9.84 -4.50
C GLY A 557 7.99 8.81 -5.26
N ARG A 558 7.38 8.17 -6.24
CA ARG A 558 8.01 7.12 -7.03
C ARG A 558 8.68 7.65 -8.27
N THR A 559 9.57 6.83 -8.83
CA THR A 559 10.08 6.94 -10.19
C THR A 559 9.68 5.69 -10.98
N ARG A 560 9.42 5.82 -12.28
CA ARG A 560 8.76 4.81 -13.15
C ARG A 560 9.40 3.43 -13.08
N ASP A 561 10.71 3.36 -13.15
CA ASP A 561 11.46 2.11 -13.30
C ASP A 561 11.98 1.56 -11.97
N GLN A 562 11.60 2.19 -10.85
CA GLN A 562 11.95 1.74 -9.52
C GLN A 562 10.74 1.22 -8.74
N TRP A 563 10.98 0.29 -7.82
CA TRP A 563 9.95 -0.31 -6.99
C TRP A 563 10.43 -0.51 -5.55
N HIS A 564 9.78 0.18 -4.60
CA HIS A 564 10.10 0.15 -3.17
C HIS A 564 11.61 0.33 -2.88
N SER A 565 12.23 -0.62 -2.16
CA SER A 565 13.66 -0.60 -1.79
C SER A 565 14.62 -0.79 -2.97
N GLY A 566 14.11 -1.04 -4.17
CA GLY A 566 14.94 -1.33 -5.32
C GLY A 566 15.54 -2.74 -5.35
N THR A 567 15.21 -3.60 -4.39
CA THR A 567 15.77 -4.96 -4.27
C THR A 567 15.75 -5.74 -5.59
N LYS A 568 14.64 -5.67 -6.32
CA LYS A 568 14.52 -6.29 -7.66
C LYS A 568 14.88 -5.31 -8.79
N THR A 569 14.47 -4.06 -8.69
CA THR A 569 14.60 -3.09 -9.79
C THR A 569 16.00 -2.53 -9.97
N ASN A 570 16.87 -2.64 -8.97
CA ASN A 570 18.28 -2.30 -9.10
C ASN A 570 19.13 -3.40 -9.77
N LEU A 571 18.55 -4.56 -10.10
CA LEU A 571 19.25 -5.66 -10.76
C LEU A 571 19.34 -5.47 -12.29
N PRO A 572 18.24 -5.10 -13.01
CA PRO A 572 18.31 -4.85 -14.44
C PRO A 572 18.97 -3.51 -14.75
N ARG A 573 20.09 -3.53 -15.48
CA ARG A 573 20.77 -2.30 -15.92
C ARG A 573 19.86 -1.35 -16.71
N THR A 574 18.89 -1.88 -17.44
CA THR A 574 17.90 -1.09 -18.21
C THR A 574 17.02 -0.23 -17.33
N LEU A 575 16.62 -0.72 -16.15
CA LEU A 575 15.80 0.04 -15.21
C LEU A 575 16.59 1.16 -14.51
N LEU A 576 17.89 0.99 -14.34
CA LEU A 576 18.77 2.00 -13.72
C LEU A 576 19.08 3.18 -14.66
N LYS A 577 18.97 2.97 -15.99
CA LYS A 577 19.30 3.99 -16.99
C LYS A 577 18.26 5.07 -17.15
N TYR A 578 17.02 4.83 -16.71
CA TYR A 578 15.92 5.76 -16.96
C TYR A 578 16.09 7.10 -16.21
N LYS A 579 16.41 7.04 -14.94
CA LYS A 579 16.62 8.23 -14.12
C LYS A 579 17.62 7.91 -12.99
N GLU A 580 18.51 8.84 -12.72
CA GLU A 580 19.38 8.76 -11.55
C GLU A 580 18.54 8.68 -10.28
N LEU A 581 18.94 7.86 -9.29
CA LEU A 581 18.13 7.63 -8.09
C LEU A 581 18.40 8.66 -6.99
N ASN A 582 19.57 9.30 -7.04
CA ASN A 582 19.99 10.29 -6.04
C ASN A 582 19.88 11.71 -6.59
N PHE A 583 18.64 12.21 -6.66
CA PHE A 583 18.37 13.58 -7.07
C PHE A 583 17.34 14.25 -6.16
N CYS A 584 17.35 15.59 -6.18
CA CYS A 584 16.39 16.46 -5.52
C CYS A 584 15.88 17.48 -6.52
N GLU A 585 14.58 17.49 -6.79
CA GLU A 585 13.93 18.52 -7.61
C GLU A 585 13.71 19.77 -6.76
N ILE A 586 14.12 20.94 -7.33
CA ILE A 586 14.09 22.24 -6.65
C ILE A 586 13.56 23.28 -7.64
N HIS A 587 12.65 24.14 -7.19
CA HIS A 587 12.18 25.24 -8.00
C HIS A 587 13.32 26.29 -8.22
N PRO A 588 13.50 26.85 -9.45
CA PRO A 588 14.57 27.79 -9.74
C PRO A 588 14.63 29.00 -8.80
N ILE A 589 13.48 29.49 -8.32
CA ILE A 589 13.42 30.57 -7.32
C ILE A 589 14.13 30.20 -6.03
N ASN A 590 13.85 28.99 -5.49
CA ASN A 590 14.52 28.50 -4.29
C ASN A 590 16.01 28.25 -4.54
N ALA A 591 16.35 27.64 -5.69
CA ALA A 591 17.73 27.39 -6.04
C ALA A 591 18.56 28.69 -6.08
N LYS A 592 18.01 29.76 -6.68
CA LYS A 592 18.64 31.08 -6.69
C LYS A 592 18.81 31.65 -5.28
N GLN A 593 17.81 31.49 -4.40
CA GLN A 593 17.87 31.96 -3.01
C GLN A 593 19.00 31.29 -2.22
N PHE A 594 19.25 30.00 -2.47
CA PHE A 594 20.29 29.20 -1.79
C PHE A 594 21.62 29.12 -2.58
N GLY A 595 21.77 29.83 -3.69
CA GLY A 595 22.97 29.84 -4.52
C GLY A 595 23.27 28.52 -5.21
N ILE A 596 22.23 27.71 -5.50
CA ILE A 596 22.33 26.38 -6.09
C ILE A 596 22.09 26.48 -7.61
N LYS A 597 22.89 25.75 -8.39
CA LYS A 597 22.74 25.59 -9.85
C LYS A 597 22.29 24.18 -10.17
N ASP A 598 21.76 23.98 -11.37
CA ASP A 598 21.41 22.67 -11.87
C ASP A 598 22.62 21.75 -11.91
N GLY A 599 22.46 20.53 -11.42
CA GLY A 599 23.54 19.54 -11.30
C GLY A 599 24.47 19.69 -10.09
N ASP A 600 24.34 20.77 -9.30
CA ASP A 600 25.16 20.94 -8.09
C ASP A 600 24.92 19.81 -7.09
N LYS A 601 25.99 19.43 -6.38
CA LYS A 601 25.90 18.56 -5.19
C LYS A 601 25.38 19.41 -4.03
N ILE A 602 24.35 18.93 -3.36
CA ILE A 602 23.69 19.63 -2.26
C ILE A 602 23.56 18.73 -1.04
N LYS A 603 23.58 19.35 0.12
CA LYS A 603 23.22 18.77 1.39
C LYS A 603 21.76 19.16 1.73
N ILE A 604 20.97 18.18 2.11
CA ILE A 604 19.59 18.35 2.55
C ILE A 604 19.53 17.89 3.99
N SER A 605 19.02 18.74 4.88
CA SER A 605 18.98 18.47 6.31
C SER A 605 17.57 18.68 6.87
N SER A 606 17.18 17.84 7.81
CA SER A 606 16.03 18.01 8.70
C SER A 606 16.51 18.07 10.15
N ILE A 607 15.61 18.16 11.12
CA ILE A 607 15.96 18.07 12.54
C ILE A 607 16.50 16.67 12.90
N ARG A 608 16.25 15.64 12.08
CA ARG A 608 16.54 14.22 12.36
C ARG A 608 17.84 13.73 11.74
N GLY A 609 18.27 14.32 10.65
CA GLY A 609 19.49 13.91 9.95
C GLY A 609 19.71 14.70 8.66
N GLU A 610 20.68 14.25 7.91
CA GLU A 610 21.07 14.89 6.65
C GLU A 610 21.45 13.85 5.59
N ILE A 611 21.30 14.23 4.32
CA ILE A 611 21.70 13.44 3.16
C ILE A 611 22.33 14.34 2.11
N GLU A 612 23.12 13.74 1.21
CA GLU A 612 23.62 14.38 0.02
C GLU A 612 22.81 13.98 -1.20
N SER A 613 22.59 14.91 -2.12
CA SER A 613 21.84 14.68 -3.35
C SER A 613 22.33 15.60 -4.45
N LYS A 614 21.92 15.32 -5.69
CA LYS A 614 22.15 16.16 -6.86
C LYS A 614 20.94 17.04 -7.12
N ALA A 615 21.13 18.34 -7.26
CA ALA A 615 20.06 19.27 -7.57
C ALA A 615 19.60 19.10 -9.02
N ILE A 616 18.30 19.07 -9.23
CA ILE A 616 17.62 19.20 -10.54
C ILE A 616 16.69 20.38 -10.45
N LEU A 617 16.94 21.40 -11.28
CA LEU A 617 16.08 22.59 -11.31
C LEU A 617 14.88 22.36 -12.24
N THR A 618 13.68 22.59 -11.72
CA THR A 618 12.44 22.44 -12.49
C THR A 618 11.35 23.38 -11.97
N GLU A 619 10.55 23.92 -12.87
CA GLU A 619 9.33 24.69 -12.56
C GLU A 619 8.13 23.77 -12.27
N ASP A 620 8.28 22.47 -12.48
CA ASP A 620 7.24 21.45 -12.26
C ASP A 620 6.96 21.16 -10.76
N ILE A 621 7.57 21.92 -9.86
CA ILE A 621 7.40 21.83 -8.41
C ILE A 621 7.09 23.20 -7.80
N ARG A 622 6.34 23.22 -6.70
CA ARG A 622 6.01 24.46 -5.98
C ARG A 622 7.24 25.11 -5.35
N VAL A 623 7.23 26.44 -5.26
CA VAL A 623 8.32 27.25 -4.67
C VAL A 623 8.61 26.88 -3.20
N ASP A 624 7.60 26.44 -2.43
CA ASP A 624 7.71 26.13 -1.01
C ASP A 624 8.06 24.66 -0.72
N THR A 625 8.45 23.89 -1.77
CA THR A 625 8.68 22.45 -1.66
C THR A 625 9.98 22.00 -2.35
N ILE A 626 10.46 20.82 -1.95
CA ILE A 626 11.42 20.01 -2.72
C ILE A 626 10.89 18.58 -2.87
N PHE A 627 11.36 17.86 -3.88
CA PHE A 627 10.99 16.46 -4.09
C PHE A 627 12.22 15.57 -4.15
N ILE A 628 12.16 14.45 -3.40
CA ILE A 628 13.17 13.39 -3.43
C ILE A 628 12.46 12.06 -3.63
N PRO A 629 12.91 11.18 -4.57
CA PRO A 629 12.25 9.91 -4.79
C PRO A 629 12.43 8.96 -3.59
N VAL A 630 11.39 8.16 -3.29
CA VAL A 630 11.45 7.12 -2.24
C VAL A 630 12.47 6.01 -2.57
N SER A 631 12.95 5.93 -3.80
CA SER A 631 14.05 5.05 -4.20
C SER A 631 15.44 5.55 -3.78
N ASN A 632 15.55 6.78 -3.27
CA ASN A 632 16.77 7.23 -2.60
C ASN A 632 16.90 6.50 -1.26
N ARG A 633 17.99 5.70 -1.10
CA ARG A 633 18.21 4.84 0.08
C ARG A 633 18.25 5.61 1.41
N ASN A 634 18.57 6.89 1.36
CA ASN A 634 18.80 7.70 2.55
C ASN A 634 17.65 8.64 2.88
N ILE A 635 16.57 8.67 2.07
CA ILE A 635 15.46 9.62 2.22
C ILE A 635 14.88 9.62 3.66
N ASN A 636 14.80 8.46 4.29
CA ASN A 636 14.18 8.31 5.60
C ASN A 636 15.05 8.79 6.79
N TYR A 637 16.27 9.24 6.55
CA TYR A 637 17.02 10.07 7.52
C TYR A 637 16.41 11.47 7.68
N LEU A 638 15.61 11.92 6.69
CA LEU A 638 14.97 13.24 6.72
C LEU A 638 13.52 13.19 7.22
N THR A 639 12.80 12.10 6.97
CA THR A 639 11.36 12.00 7.21
C THR A 639 11.02 11.92 8.69
N HIS A 640 9.91 12.56 9.07
CA HIS A 640 9.40 12.48 10.45
C HIS A 640 8.57 11.19 10.68
N ASP A 641 8.49 10.76 11.91
CA ASP A 641 7.80 9.54 12.37
C ASP A 641 6.40 9.81 12.95
N LEU A 642 5.69 10.79 12.38
CA LEU A 642 4.30 11.05 12.71
C LEU A 642 3.39 10.17 11.87
N TYR A 643 2.28 9.75 12.45
CA TYR A 643 1.31 8.88 11.76
C TYR A 643 -0.11 9.40 11.89
N ASP A 644 -0.97 8.92 11.02
CA ASP A 644 -2.41 9.05 11.17
C ASP A 644 -2.87 8.31 12.45
N ARG A 645 -3.65 8.98 13.28
CA ARG A 645 -4.04 8.46 14.61
C ARG A 645 -4.95 7.22 14.54
N ASP A 646 -5.74 7.09 13.47
CA ASP A 646 -6.74 6.03 13.36
C ASP A 646 -6.19 4.82 12.59
N SER A 647 -5.37 5.07 11.58
CA SER A 647 -4.77 4.01 10.75
C SER A 647 -3.36 3.64 11.16
N MET A 648 -2.67 4.46 11.96
CA MET A 648 -1.25 4.34 12.27
C MET A 648 -0.36 4.31 11.00
N GLN A 649 -0.85 4.87 9.90
CA GLN A 649 -0.09 5.01 8.67
C GLN A 649 0.90 6.16 8.78
N PRO A 650 2.21 5.95 8.49
CA PRO A 650 3.20 7.01 8.54
C PRO A 650 2.96 8.11 7.49
N ASP A 651 3.32 9.32 7.85
CA ASP A 651 3.38 10.48 6.94
C ASP A 651 4.81 10.61 6.39
N TYR A 652 4.96 10.52 5.06
CA TYR A 652 6.25 10.63 4.38
C TYR A 652 6.44 11.96 3.64
N ASN A 653 5.42 12.83 3.63
CA ASN A 653 5.33 13.93 2.69
C ASN A 653 5.40 15.34 3.29
N HIS A 654 5.63 15.52 4.55
CA HIS A 654 5.49 16.86 5.16
C HIS A 654 6.63 17.23 6.11
N SER A 655 7.80 16.62 5.92
CA SER A 655 8.99 16.97 6.74
C SER A 655 9.54 18.32 6.37
N ALA A 656 9.87 19.13 7.38
CA ALA A 656 10.52 20.42 7.19
C ALA A 656 12.03 20.23 6.97
N VAL A 657 12.57 20.81 5.90
CA VAL A 657 13.95 20.64 5.49
C VAL A 657 14.60 21.95 5.06
N LYS A 658 15.94 21.98 5.05
CA LYS A 658 16.77 23.00 4.41
C LYS A 658 17.68 22.36 3.36
N ILE A 659 18.14 23.17 2.41
CA ILE A 659 19.09 22.80 1.38
C ILE A 659 20.30 23.73 1.44
N GLU A 660 21.48 23.20 1.20
CA GLU A 660 22.75 23.93 1.20
C GLU A 660 23.63 23.38 0.06
N LYS A 661 24.35 24.23 -0.65
CA LYS A 661 25.36 23.83 -1.64
C LYS A 661 26.57 23.25 -0.89
N ILE A 662 27.15 22.13 -1.42
CA ILE A 662 28.39 21.53 -0.92
C ILE A 662 29.54 21.92 -1.84
#